data_6a797c3798a347ed2375fac6f873351b
#
_entry.id   6a797c3798a347ed2375fac6f873351b
#
_cell.length_a   1.000
_cell.length_b   1.000
_cell.length_c   1.000
_cell.angle_alpha   90.00
_cell.angle_beta   90.00
_cell.angle_gamma   90.00
#
_symmetry.space_group_name_H-M   'P 1'
#
loop_
_entity.id
_entity.type
_entity.pdbx_description
1 polymer ?
#
loop_
_entity_poly.entity_id
_entity_poly.type
_entity_poly.pdbx_seq_one_letter_code
_entity_poly.pdbx_strand_id
1 'polypeptide(L)'
;MRYIIAPDKFKGSLSGEQVAMHLAAGIRTVDLLAQTVILPVADGGEGSLDAAISAGFIRHTARVTGPTGLPIEAAFGVRGGDAIIELAQASGIAVLPDGKKNALLAGTRGTGELILRALDLDCERIILCIGGSASTDGGAGLLQALGVRLLDSRDGELLGGGAALARLVRVDLSSLDPRISTTEIVLASDVDNPLLGPNGAAAVFGPQKGASGPDIDVLDAALTNFVSVLGKALGPIVEAVAAEPGAGAAGGAGFAAIAVLAAVREPGIALVLELSGIASRLAETDLVITGEGSLDEQSLFGKTPIGVAMLATAHGVPVYAVCGQTTLTTDQLTAAGFEQTFALTDLEADVETCIRDAGTLLERTGARLALAFRAREQYDLVLRARRILTVDGIVGGELGVRNGTVTTIAPAGSTLRGRSTVLLSDDEVLIPGLVDTHVHVNEPGRTVWEGFASATRAAAAGGVTTIIDMPLNSIPPTTSVSALEIKRAVARGQIFVDVGFWGGAIPGNREHLRPLCDAGVFGVKAFLIDSGVDEFPALSADELEEDLAELAKIDALMLVHAEDPQVIDQASQRSGARYSDFLASRPPEAENVAIAEAIARAHLTGARIHILHLSSAGALDSIAVARRDGLRISVETCPHYLTLVAEDIPDGATVYKCCPPIREAANRDRLWDGLRDGTIDCIVSDHSPSTREQKQPPGGDFAVAWGGISSLQLGLSLIWTEARERAIPLDQVVHWMSGAPAALAGLTAKGRIAVGADADFAIFAPDETFTVDARTLKHKNHVTAYDGKRLRGRVRATYLRGVAVDGKIATGNLLDHTIG
;
A
#
# COMPACT_ATOMS: atom_id res chain seq x y z
N MET A 1 -10.15 -15.99 14.45
CA MET A 1 -8.99 -15.10 14.42
C MET A 1 -8.24 -15.17 15.71
N ARG A 2 -6.93 -14.97 15.70
CA ARG A 2 -6.07 -15.00 16.90
C ARG A 2 -5.60 -13.59 17.23
N TYR A 3 -5.93 -13.13 18.41
CA TYR A 3 -5.62 -11.80 18.91
C TYR A 3 -4.62 -11.89 20.06
N ILE A 4 -3.57 -11.10 20.03
CA ILE A 4 -2.77 -10.80 21.23
C ILE A 4 -3.27 -9.47 21.80
N ILE A 5 -3.58 -9.45 23.12
CA ILE A 5 -4.05 -8.26 23.82
C ILE A 5 -3.01 -7.93 24.87
N ALA A 6 -2.22 -6.90 24.61
CA ALA A 6 -1.03 -6.51 25.37
C ALA A 6 -1.10 -5.02 25.81
N PRO A 7 -2.10 -4.65 26.64
CA PRO A 7 -2.22 -3.28 27.14
C PRO A 7 -1.37 -3.05 28.36
N ASP A 8 -1.04 -1.80 28.62
CA ASP A 8 -0.67 -1.29 29.92
C ASP A 8 -1.92 -1.03 30.78
N LYS A 9 -1.73 -0.72 32.05
CA LYS A 9 -2.81 -0.32 32.97
C LYS A 9 -3.46 0.99 32.54
N PHE A 10 -4.78 1.11 32.76
CA PHE A 10 -5.50 2.37 32.71
C PHE A 10 -5.42 3.05 34.07
N LYS A 11 -4.46 3.97 34.22
CA LYS A 11 -4.10 4.59 35.49
C LYS A 11 -5.32 5.20 36.17
N GLY A 12 -5.54 4.78 37.43
CA GLY A 12 -6.68 5.23 38.23
C GLY A 12 -7.99 4.50 37.95
N SER A 13 -7.99 3.46 37.08
CA SER A 13 -9.18 2.70 36.73
C SER A 13 -8.93 1.19 36.76
N LEU A 14 -8.23 0.58 35.81
CA LEU A 14 -8.10 -0.85 35.66
C LEU A 14 -6.62 -1.27 35.50
N SER A 15 -6.27 -2.47 35.99
CA SER A 15 -4.99 -3.10 35.68
C SER A 15 -4.90 -3.51 34.22
N GLY A 16 -3.69 -3.71 33.69
CA GLY A 16 -3.48 -4.17 32.30
C GLY A 16 -4.20 -5.50 32.03
N GLU A 17 -4.21 -6.42 32.99
CA GLU A 17 -4.93 -7.68 32.89
C GLU A 17 -6.46 -7.48 32.82
N GLN A 18 -7.02 -6.60 33.63
CA GLN A 18 -8.46 -6.29 33.62
C GLN A 18 -8.84 -5.61 32.27
N VAL A 19 -8.03 -4.67 31.78
CA VAL A 19 -8.22 -4.05 30.47
C VAL A 19 -8.26 -5.13 29.37
N ALA A 20 -7.30 -6.03 29.36
CA ALA A 20 -7.23 -7.11 28.38
C ALA A 20 -8.42 -8.08 28.47
N MET A 21 -8.87 -8.40 29.68
CA MET A 21 -10.05 -9.28 29.90
C MET A 21 -11.34 -8.66 29.35
N HIS A 22 -11.60 -7.37 29.61
CA HIS A 22 -12.78 -6.67 29.09
C HIS A 22 -12.74 -6.55 27.57
N LEU A 23 -11.58 -6.22 26.98
CA LEU A 23 -11.41 -6.20 25.53
C LEU A 23 -11.69 -7.59 24.93
N ALA A 24 -11.13 -8.65 25.51
CA ALA A 24 -11.35 -10.02 25.07
C ALA A 24 -12.84 -10.44 25.15
N ALA A 25 -13.53 -10.03 26.21
CA ALA A 25 -14.96 -10.26 26.37
C ALA A 25 -15.75 -9.59 25.23
N GLY A 26 -15.47 -8.31 24.96
CA GLY A 26 -16.09 -7.58 23.85
C GLY A 26 -15.81 -8.19 22.47
N ILE A 27 -14.57 -8.59 22.20
CA ILE A 27 -14.19 -9.25 20.94
C ILE A 27 -15.02 -10.53 20.73
N ARG A 28 -15.17 -11.34 21.77
CA ARG A 28 -15.91 -12.61 21.70
C ARG A 28 -17.41 -12.43 21.47
N THR A 29 -18.00 -11.28 21.71
CA THR A 29 -19.40 -11.01 21.35
C THR A 29 -19.61 -10.94 19.84
N VAL A 30 -18.57 -10.60 19.09
CA VAL A 30 -18.59 -10.42 17.62
C VAL A 30 -17.93 -11.60 16.89
N ASP A 31 -16.84 -12.11 17.45
CA ASP A 31 -16.10 -13.25 16.93
C ASP A 31 -16.12 -14.38 17.96
N LEU A 32 -17.16 -15.21 17.87
CA LEU A 32 -17.40 -16.32 18.80
C LEU A 32 -16.27 -17.37 18.84
N LEU A 33 -15.45 -17.42 17.78
CA LEU A 33 -14.33 -18.35 17.64
C LEU A 33 -12.98 -17.63 17.85
N ALA A 34 -12.98 -16.39 18.33
CA ALA A 34 -11.76 -15.64 18.61
C ALA A 34 -10.88 -16.34 19.64
N GLN A 35 -9.66 -16.60 19.28
CA GLN A 35 -8.59 -16.99 20.20
C GLN A 35 -7.91 -15.73 20.73
N THR A 36 -8.07 -15.42 22.00
CA THR A 36 -7.46 -14.24 22.63
C THR A 36 -6.35 -14.68 23.57
N VAL A 37 -5.15 -14.16 23.36
CA VAL A 37 -3.98 -14.34 24.23
C VAL A 37 -3.79 -13.04 25.01
N ILE A 38 -3.93 -13.08 26.33
CA ILE A 38 -3.81 -11.95 27.24
C ILE A 38 -2.38 -11.89 27.73
N LEU A 39 -1.67 -10.82 27.38
CA LEU A 39 -0.27 -10.57 27.74
C LEU A 39 -0.11 -9.11 28.16
N PRO A 40 -0.59 -8.71 29.35
CA PRO A 40 -0.43 -7.33 29.81
C PRO A 40 1.06 -6.99 29.87
N VAL A 41 1.38 -5.74 29.57
CA VAL A 41 2.74 -5.21 29.50
C VAL A 41 2.88 -4.00 30.42
N ALA A 42 4.10 -3.60 30.71
CA ALA A 42 4.43 -2.44 31.54
C ALA A 42 5.75 -1.82 31.05
N ASP A 43 6.04 -0.58 31.48
CA ASP A 43 7.22 0.19 31.12
C ASP A 43 8.43 -0.01 32.05
N GLY A 44 8.49 -1.10 32.80
CA GLY A 44 9.52 -1.32 33.84
C GLY A 44 9.23 -0.63 35.15
N GLY A 45 8.05 -0.04 35.32
CA GLY A 45 7.56 0.56 36.55
C GLY A 45 6.57 -0.34 37.31
N GLU A 46 5.59 0.31 37.92
CA GLU A 46 4.49 -0.37 38.60
C GLU A 46 3.60 -1.15 37.66
N GLY A 47 3.38 -2.43 37.90
CA GLY A 47 2.66 -3.39 37.07
C GLY A 47 3.56 -4.39 36.34
N SER A 48 4.88 -4.21 36.38
CA SER A 48 5.85 -5.12 35.80
C SER A 48 5.82 -6.50 36.42
N LEU A 49 5.59 -6.59 37.76
CA LEU A 49 5.40 -7.84 38.44
C LEU A 49 4.16 -8.59 37.97
N ASP A 50 3.03 -7.90 37.83
CA ASP A 50 1.78 -8.52 37.38
C ASP A 50 1.90 -8.98 35.90
N ALA A 51 2.59 -8.21 35.05
CA ALA A 51 2.92 -8.61 33.68
C ALA A 51 3.79 -9.89 33.66
N ALA A 52 4.80 -9.97 34.51
CA ALA A 52 5.66 -11.16 34.64
C ALA A 52 4.89 -12.38 35.20
N ILE A 53 3.99 -12.19 36.16
CA ILE A 53 3.12 -13.27 36.65
C ILE A 53 2.23 -13.80 35.54
N SER A 54 1.64 -12.92 34.76
CA SER A 54 0.85 -13.29 33.54
C SER A 54 1.70 -14.02 32.50
N ALA A 55 3.01 -13.77 32.48
CA ALA A 55 4.00 -14.45 31.63
C ALA A 55 4.56 -15.75 32.26
N GLY A 56 4.04 -16.18 33.40
CA GLY A 56 4.39 -17.46 34.00
C GLY A 56 5.42 -17.40 35.14
N PHE A 57 5.73 -16.22 35.68
CA PHE A 57 6.46 -16.13 36.96
C PHE A 57 5.57 -16.54 38.10
N ILE A 58 6.16 -17.17 39.10
CA ILE A 58 5.49 -17.56 40.35
C ILE A 58 5.60 -16.41 41.34
N ARG A 59 4.48 -15.95 41.89
CA ARG A 59 4.45 -14.89 42.89
C ARG A 59 4.92 -15.42 44.22
N HIS A 60 5.91 -14.76 44.82
CA HIS A 60 6.39 -14.95 46.18
C HIS A 60 6.08 -13.71 47.00
N THR A 61 5.85 -13.87 48.28
CA THR A 61 5.66 -12.78 49.27
C THR A 61 6.66 -12.88 50.40
N ALA A 62 7.13 -11.74 50.86
CA ALA A 62 8.03 -11.65 52.01
C ALA A 62 7.66 -10.49 52.91
N ARG A 63 7.87 -10.66 54.22
CA ARG A 63 7.78 -9.57 55.15
C ARG A 63 9.09 -8.79 55.13
N VAL A 64 9.00 -7.52 54.77
CA VAL A 64 10.15 -6.63 54.58
C VAL A 64 9.93 -5.27 55.24
N THR A 65 10.97 -4.47 55.32
CA THR A 65 10.92 -3.10 55.81
C THR A 65 10.27 -2.18 54.79
N GLY A 66 9.14 -1.58 55.14
CA GLY A 66 8.47 -0.56 54.29
C GLY A 66 9.24 0.77 54.24
N PRO A 67 8.79 1.72 53.41
CA PRO A 67 9.52 2.98 53.18
C PRO A 67 9.66 3.83 54.45
N THR A 68 8.79 3.69 55.44
CA THR A 68 8.84 4.39 56.75
C THR A 68 9.55 3.64 57.84
N GLY A 69 10.18 2.49 57.54
CA GLY A 69 10.82 1.63 58.54
C GLY A 69 9.88 0.64 59.25
N LEU A 70 8.58 0.69 58.99
CA LEU A 70 7.61 -0.28 59.50
C LEU A 70 7.57 -1.54 58.62
N PRO A 71 7.35 -2.73 59.19
CA PRO A 71 7.26 -3.97 58.41
C PRO A 71 5.99 -4.01 57.58
N ILE A 72 6.14 -4.45 56.32
CA ILE A 72 5.04 -4.67 55.38
C ILE A 72 5.22 -6.03 54.69
N GLU A 73 4.16 -6.51 54.04
CA GLU A 73 4.25 -7.62 53.09
C GLU A 73 4.49 -7.07 51.70
N ALA A 74 5.51 -7.57 50.99
CA ALA A 74 5.85 -7.20 49.62
C ALA A 74 6.02 -8.44 48.73
N ALA A 75 5.65 -8.32 47.49
CA ALA A 75 5.72 -9.42 46.54
C ALA A 75 6.87 -9.25 45.52
N PHE A 76 7.34 -10.39 44.97
CA PHE A 76 8.26 -10.48 43.84
C PHE A 76 7.95 -11.75 43.03
N GLY A 77 8.44 -11.82 41.78
CA GLY A 77 8.20 -12.98 40.93
C GLY A 77 9.46 -13.79 40.68
N VAL A 78 9.34 -15.13 40.55
CA VAL A 78 10.45 -16.02 40.23
C VAL A 78 10.02 -16.99 39.13
N ARG A 79 10.90 -17.17 38.14
CA ARG A 79 10.73 -18.16 37.06
C ARG A 79 12.10 -18.72 36.68
N GLY A 80 12.33 -20.01 36.97
CA GLY A 80 13.66 -20.61 36.77
C GLY A 80 14.71 -19.90 37.62
N GLY A 81 15.80 -19.44 37.02
CA GLY A 81 16.84 -18.65 37.68
C GLY A 81 16.61 -17.12 37.66
N ASP A 82 15.49 -16.64 37.10
CA ASP A 82 15.18 -15.23 37.03
C ASP A 82 14.27 -14.78 38.18
N ALA A 83 14.57 -13.63 38.78
CA ALA A 83 13.67 -12.92 39.69
C ALA A 83 13.30 -11.55 39.14
N ILE A 84 12.04 -11.14 39.29
CA ILE A 84 11.57 -9.78 39.03
C ILE A 84 11.14 -9.12 40.35
N ILE A 85 11.69 -7.96 40.62
CA ILE A 85 11.46 -7.19 41.85
C ILE A 85 11.02 -5.78 41.46
N GLU A 86 9.79 -5.41 41.80
CA GLU A 86 9.35 -4.01 41.73
C GLU A 86 9.72 -3.31 43.06
N LEU A 87 10.54 -2.26 42.98
CA LEU A 87 10.85 -1.41 44.12
C LEU A 87 9.58 -0.88 44.79
N ALA A 88 8.56 -0.56 44.02
CA ALA A 88 7.29 -0.04 44.52
C ALA A 88 6.57 -0.97 45.49
N GLN A 89 6.79 -2.28 45.45
CA GLN A 89 6.19 -3.26 46.34
C GLN A 89 6.69 -3.09 47.77
N ALA A 90 7.97 -2.67 47.95
CA ALA A 90 8.59 -2.52 49.25
C ALA A 90 8.90 -1.06 49.63
N SER A 91 9.15 -0.19 48.66
CA SER A 91 9.64 1.18 48.85
C SER A 91 8.84 2.22 48.08
N GLY A 92 7.61 1.89 47.65
CA GLY A 92 6.76 2.71 46.80
C GLY A 92 5.88 3.71 47.59
N ILE A 93 5.34 4.69 46.79
CA ILE A 93 4.37 5.67 47.32
C ILE A 93 3.04 4.98 47.72
N ALA A 94 2.64 3.94 47.03
CA ALA A 94 1.39 3.23 47.26
C ALA A 94 1.35 2.46 48.60
N VAL A 95 2.51 2.10 49.12
CA VAL A 95 2.62 1.36 50.40
C VAL A 95 2.97 2.27 51.58
N LEU A 96 2.87 3.59 51.43
CA LEU A 96 3.03 4.53 52.52
C LEU A 96 1.84 4.46 53.47
N PRO A 97 2.06 4.35 54.82
CA PRO A 97 0.97 4.39 55.78
C PRO A 97 0.18 5.70 55.68
N ASP A 98 -1.16 5.57 55.59
CA ASP A 98 -2.09 6.72 55.46
C ASP A 98 -1.79 7.64 54.24
N GLY A 99 -1.00 7.18 53.29
CA GLY A 99 -0.58 7.98 52.14
C GLY A 99 0.33 9.17 52.50
N LYS A 100 0.88 9.23 53.71
CA LYS A 100 1.71 10.34 54.16
C LYS A 100 3.10 10.29 53.56
N LYS A 101 3.36 11.23 52.67
CA LYS A 101 4.66 11.37 51.99
C LYS A 101 5.69 12.04 52.88
N ASN A 102 6.92 11.53 52.89
CA ASN A 102 8.06 12.11 53.60
C ASN A 102 9.36 11.78 52.84
N ALA A 103 9.74 12.63 51.90
CA ALA A 103 10.92 12.43 51.05
C ALA A 103 12.26 12.39 51.84
N LEU A 104 12.34 13.04 53.00
CA LEU A 104 13.55 13.09 53.81
C LEU A 104 13.82 11.76 54.53
N LEU A 105 12.76 11.04 54.96
CA LEU A 105 12.87 9.86 55.81
C LEU A 105 12.58 8.54 55.11
N ALA A 106 11.87 8.56 53.96
CA ALA A 106 11.57 7.35 53.25
C ALA A 106 12.85 6.67 52.71
N GLY A 107 12.90 5.34 52.81
CA GLY A 107 14.09 4.56 52.48
C GLY A 107 13.78 3.34 51.60
N THR A 108 14.84 2.75 51.04
CA THR A 108 14.79 1.63 50.08
C THR A 108 15.15 0.28 50.70
N ARG A 109 15.21 0.15 52.02
CA ARG A 109 15.70 -1.05 52.74
C ARG A 109 14.94 -2.32 52.32
N GLY A 110 13.62 -2.26 52.24
CA GLY A 110 12.81 -3.43 51.91
C GLY A 110 13.06 -3.94 50.48
N THR A 111 13.44 -3.08 49.57
CA THR A 111 13.85 -3.50 48.22
C THR A 111 15.13 -4.36 48.28
N GLY A 112 16.13 -3.98 49.07
CA GLY A 112 17.31 -4.80 49.27
C GLY A 112 16.99 -6.13 49.98
N GLU A 113 16.02 -6.14 50.91
CA GLU A 113 15.54 -7.36 51.55
C GLU A 113 14.84 -8.30 50.56
N LEU A 114 14.09 -7.78 49.55
CA LEU A 114 13.55 -8.59 48.45
C LEU A 114 14.64 -9.19 47.59
N ILE A 115 15.72 -8.43 47.31
CA ILE A 115 16.90 -8.96 46.58
C ILE A 115 17.51 -10.14 47.36
N LEU A 116 17.69 -10.03 48.70
CA LEU A 116 18.17 -11.15 49.49
C LEU A 116 17.24 -12.37 49.38
N ARG A 117 15.92 -12.17 49.39
CA ARG A 117 14.96 -13.27 49.21
C ARG A 117 15.07 -13.96 47.88
N ALA A 118 15.33 -13.20 46.79
CA ALA A 118 15.59 -13.78 45.50
C ALA A 118 16.88 -14.59 45.48
N LEU A 119 17.94 -14.07 46.07
CA LEU A 119 19.21 -14.79 46.26
C LEU A 119 19.05 -16.07 47.14
N ASP A 120 18.18 -16.06 48.13
CA ASP A 120 17.84 -17.21 48.97
C ASP A 120 17.08 -18.32 48.21
N LEU A 121 16.52 -17.98 47.02
CA LEU A 121 15.87 -18.89 46.10
C LEU A 121 16.81 -19.28 44.93
N ASP A 122 18.11 -19.05 45.04
CA ASP A 122 19.15 -19.36 44.05
C ASP A 122 18.90 -18.69 42.70
N CYS A 123 18.33 -17.48 42.65
CA CYS A 123 18.17 -16.72 41.42
C CYS A 123 19.53 -16.18 40.96
N GLU A 124 19.84 -16.44 39.67
CA GLU A 124 21.10 -16.03 39.02
C GLU A 124 20.97 -14.68 38.30
N ARG A 125 19.73 -14.27 37.95
CA ARG A 125 19.41 -12.98 37.31
C ARG A 125 18.29 -12.29 38.10
N ILE A 126 18.52 -11.00 38.43
CA ILE A 126 17.53 -10.17 39.16
C ILE A 126 17.18 -8.97 38.31
N ILE A 127 15.92 -8.85 37.93
CA ILE A 127 15.37 -7.73 37.19
C ILE A 127 14.75 -6.77 38.20
N LEU A 128 15.40 -5.61 38.36
CA LEU A 128 14.98 -4.57 39.31
C LEU A 128 14.21 -3.46 38.58
N CYS A 129 12.89 -3.45 38.78
CA CYS A 129 11.99 -2.43 38.24
C CYS A 129 11.85 -1.29 39.26
N ILE A 130 12.24 -0.07 38.90
CA ILE A 130 12.43 1.02 39.87
C ILE A 130 11.42 2.18 39.74
N GLY A 131 10.26 1.97 39.12
CA GLY A 131 9.16 2.95 39.10
C GLY A 131 8.46 3.12 40.44
N GLY A 132 7.74 4.21 40.67
CA GLY A 132 6.80 4.41 41.76
C GLY A 132 7.41 4.62 43.20
N SER A 133 8.70 4.92 43.33
CA SER A 133 9.40 5.05 44.62
C SER A 133 8.91 6.20 45.49
N ALA A 134 8.88 5.98 46.82
CA ALA A 134 8.64 7.00 47.85
C ALA A 134 9.94 7.65 48.37
N SER A 135 11.08 7.01 48.16
CA SER A 135 12.38 7.35 48.74
C SER A 135 13.20 8.31 47.88
N THR A 136 14.13 9.06 48.50
CA THR A 136 15.19 9.86 47.84
C THR A 136 16.49 9.65 48.65
N ASP A 137 16.81 8.38 48.91
CA ASP A 137 17.91 7.98 49.75
C ASP A 137 19.13 7.47 48.97
N GLY A 138 19.20 7.70 47.67
CA GLY A 138 20.32 7.25 46.84
C GLY A 138 20.45 5.72 46.75
N GLY A 139 19.43 4.95 47.16
CA GLY A 139 19.52 3.50 47.32
C GLY A 139 20.28 3.05 48.57
N ALA A 140 20.55 3.96 49.53
CA ALA A 140 21.32 3.66 50.72
C ALA A 140 20.69 2.53 51.58
N GLY A 141 19.37 2.58 51.79
CA GLY A 141 18.66 1.52 52.51
C GLY A 141 18.77 0.15 51.82
N LEU A 142 18.68 0.11 50.47
CA LEU A 142 18.86 -1.10 49.69
C LEU A 142 20.27 -1.69 49.91
N LEU A 143 21.31 -0.87 49.86
CA LEU A 143 22.69 -1.31 50.11
C LEU A 143 22.87 -1.80 51.56
N GLN A 144 22.29 -1.10 52.54
CA GLN A 144 22.35 -1.54 53.94
C GLN A 144 21.69 -2.91 54.14
N ALA A 145 20.60 -3.18 53.51
CA ALA A 145 19.98 -4.51 53.55
C ALA A 145 20.90 -5.60 53.00
N LEU A 146 21.67 -5.28 51.96
CA LEU A 146 22.61 -6.20 51.34
C LEU A 146 23.94 -6.32 52.11
N GLY A 147 24.10 -5.65 53.27
CA GLY A 147 25.26 -5.76 54.15
C GLY A 147 26.26 -4.62 54.05
N VAL A 148 26.05 -3.61 53.23
CA VAL A 148 26.89 -2.41 53.21
C VAL A 148 26.63 -1.60 54.48
N ARG A 149 27.71 -1.20 55.17
CA ARG A 149 27.59 -0.36 56.35
C ARG A 149 27.85 1.10 56.03
N LEU A 150 26.90 1.96 56.34
CA LEU A 150 26.98 3.40 56.17
C LEU A 150 27.20 4.05 57.55
N LEU A 151 28.37 4.61 57.78
CA LEU A 151 28.83 4.98 59.12
C LEU A 151 29.01 6.50 59.26
N ASP A 152 28.58 7.02 60.41
CA ASP A 152 28.79 8.40 60.80
C ASP A 152 30.17 8.64 61.42
N SER A 153 30.46 9.85 61.91
CA SER A 153 31.74 10.25 62.53
C SER A 153 32.05 9.53 63.84
N ARG A 154 31.13 8.77 64.39
CA ARG A 154 31.28 7.98 65.60
C ARG A 154 31.26 6.48 65.33
N ASP A 155 31.43 6.06 64.12
CA ASP A 155 31.26 4.68 63.63
C ASP A 155 29.86 4.06 63.91
N GLY A 156 28.86 4.93 64.13
CA GLY A 156 27.47 4.53 64.28
C GLY A 156 26.85 4.33 62.88
N GLU A 157 26.05 3.28 62.76
CA GLU A 157 25.34 3.03 61.48
C GLU A 157 24.23 4.06 61.30
N LEU A 158 24.12 4.62 60.04
CA LEU A 158 23.10 5.60 59.74
C LEU A 158 21.70 5.00 59.74
N LEU A 159 20.77 5.76 60.26
CA LEU A 159 19.33 5.46 60.13
C LEU A 159 18.89 5.64 58.68
N GLY A 160 17.78 4.99 58.28
CA GLY A 160 17.24 5.10 56.95
C GLY A 160 16.77 6.51 56.60
N GLY A 161 16.64 6.76 55.28
CA GLY A 161 16.19 8.01 54.67
C GLY A 161 17.30 8.89 54.09
N GLY A 162 16.96 9.67 53.06
CA GLY A 162 17.93 10.47 52.31
C GLY A 162 18.62 11.54 53.14
N ALA A 163 17.90 12.23 54.01
CA ALA A 163 18.49 13.26 54.89
C ALA A 163 19.60 12.75 55.80
N ALA A 164 19.57 11.46 56.17
CA ALA A 164 20.60 10.86 57.03
C ALA A 164 21.98 10.83 56.34
N LEU A 165 22.05 10.79 55.02
CA LEU A 165 23.28 10.76 54.24
C LEU A 165 24.16 12.01 54.40
N ALA A 166 23.59 13.12 54.84
CA ALA A 166 24.37 14.31 55.18
C ALA A 166 25.40 14.04 56.31
N ARG A 167 25.19 13.01 57.15
CA ARG A 167 26.11 12.66 58.22
C ARG A 167 27.04 11.49 57.88
N LEU A 168 26.97 10.96 56.65
CA LEU A 168 27.83 9.88 56.19
C LEU A 168 29.30 10.32 56.15
N VAL A 169 30.18 9.50 56.75
CA VAL A 169 31.62 9.74 56.76
C VAL A 169 32.41 8.57 56.15
N ARG A 170 31.91 7.36 56.32
CA ARG A 170 32.59 6.15 55.81
C ARG A 170 31.57 5.11 55.30
N VAL A 171 31.93 4.49 54.19
CA VAL A 171 31.22 3.32 53.63
C VAL A 171 32.13 2.09 53.82
N ASP A 172 31.54 1.01 54.34
CA ASP A 172 32.24 -0.27 54.52
C ASP A 172 31.48 -1.35 53.72
N LEU A 173 32.12 -1.87 52.70
CA LEU A 173 31.59 -2.86 51.76
C LEU A 173 31.99 -4.30 52.11
N SER A 174 32.76 -4.52 53.18
CA SER A 174 33.32 -5.82 53.53
C SER A 174 32.30 -6.90 53.86
N SER A 175 31.08 -6.47 54.22
CA SER A 175 29.97 -7.37 54.56
C SER A 175 28.87 -7.40 53.49
N LEU A 176 29.12 -6.85 52.29
CA LEU A 176 28.21 -6.99 51.17
C LEU A 176 28.03 -8.48 50.85
N ASP A 177 26.81 -8.93 50.63
CA ASP A 177 26.49 -10.30 50.30
C ASP A 177 27.30 -10.77 49.09
N PRO A 178 28.14 -11.81 49.22
CA PRO A 178 29.07 -12.24 48.18
C PRO A 178 28.36 -12.75 46.93
N ARG A 179 27.10 -13.20 47.03
CA ARG A 179 26.29 -13.67 45.89
C ARG A 179 26.02 -12.56 44.86
N ILE A 180 25.99 -11.30 45.29
CA ILE A 180 25.83 -10.14 44.41
C ILE A 180 26.89 -10.12 43.30
N SER A 181 28.11 -10.54 43.58
CA SER A 181 29.21 -10.54 42.59
C SER A 181 29.05 -11.56 41.47
N THR A 182 28.18 -12.55 41.63
CA THR A 182 27.91 -13.64 40.70
C THR A 182 26.48 -13.58 40.11
N THR A 183 25.66 -12.66 40.59
CA THR A 183 24.28 -12.47 40.13
C THR A 183 24.21 -11.37 39.09
N GLU A 184 23.60 -11.62 37.97
CA GLU A 184 23.30 -10.61 36.98
C GLU A 184 22.16 -9.71 37.47
N ILE A 185 22.42 -8.41 37.58
CA ILE A 185 21.39 -7.44 37.99
C ILE A 185 21.07 -6.55 36.82
N VAL A 186 19.82 -6.59 36.36
CA VAL A 186 19.31 -5.75 35.28
C VAL A 186 18.41 -4.67 35.86
N LEU A 187 18.74 -3.43 35.58
CA LEU A 187 17.98 -2.27 36.02
C LEU A 187 16.99 -1.85 34.92
N ALA A 188 15.72 -2.16 35.09
CA ALA A 188 14.65 -1.75 34.18
C ALA A 188 14.26 -0.29 34.44
N SER A 189 14.68 0.64 33.55
CA SER A 189 14.42 2.07 33.70
C SER A 189 14.44 2.83 32.40
N ASP A 190 13.37 3.58 32.15
CA ASP A 190 13.24 4.49 30.99
C ASP A 190 13.53 5.97 31.39
N VAL A 191 13.99 6.20 32.64
CA VAL A 191 14.33 7.53 33.18
C VAL A 191 15.79 7.84 32.85
N ASP A 192 16.08 9.01 32.27
CA ASP A 192 17.43 9.46 31.88
C ASP A 192 18.05 10.47 32.85
N ASN A 193 17.39 10.78 33.96
CA ASN A 193 17.87 11.78 34.90
C ASN A 193 19.17 11.34 35.60
N PRO A 194 20.17 12.23 35.74
CA PRO A 194 21.34 12.00 36.58
C PRO A 194 20.93 12.02 38.10
N LEU A 195 21.85 11.64 38.96
CA LEU A 195 21.57 11.63 40.40
C LEU A 195 21.42 13.03 41.00
N LEU A 196 22.29 13.98 40.61
CA LEU A 196 22.48 15.27 41.23
C LEU A 196 22.10 16.46 40.36
N GLY A 197 21.91 17.62 41.03
CA GLY A 197 21.72 18.92 40.36
C GLY A 197 20.27 19.17 39.95
N PRO A 198 20.04 20.22 39.09
CA PRO A 198 18.70 20.70 38.76
C PRO A 198 17.84 19.68 38.01
N ASN A 199 18.46 18.73 37.31
CA ASN A 199 17.82 17.62 36.63
C ASN A 199 17.95 16.30 37.43
N GLY A 200 18.44 16.36 38.65
CA GLY A 200 18.73 15.19 39.50
C GLY A 200 17.51 14.62 40.21
N ALA A 201 17.77 13.54 40.96
CA ALA A 201 16.76 12.77 41.69
C ALA A 201 15.93 13.60 42.66
N ALA A 202 16.57 14.49 43.41
CA ALA A 202 15.90 15.31 44.44
C ALA A 202 15.05 16.41 43.78
N ALA A 203 15.61 17.12 42.79
CA ALA A 203 14.95 18.25 42.14
C ALA A 203 13.73 17.83 41.34
N VAL A 204 13.85 16.77 40.52
CA VAL A 204 12.81 16.35 39.60
C VAL A 204 11.72 15.51 40.28
N PHE A 205 12.11 14.58 41.12
CA PHE A 205 11.18 13.62 41.70
C PHE A 205 10.82 13.87 43.18
N GLY A 206 11.55 14.76 43.87
CA GLY A 206 11.30 15.13 45.27
C GLY A 206 9.89 15.69 45.52
N PRO A 207 9.40 16.65 44.72
CA PRO A 207 8.06 17.25 44.96
C PRO A 207 6.93 16.24 45.00
N GLN A 208 6.89 15.27 44.08
CA GLN A 208 5.86 14.25 44.04
C GLN A 208 5.92 13.30 45.27
N LYS A 209 7.07 13.23 45.96
CA LYS A 209 7.33 12.47 47.19
C LYS A 209 7.13 13.30 48.48
N GLY A 210 6.70 14.56 48.31
CA GLY A 210 6.37 15.46 49.41
C GLY A 210 7.53 16.33 49.90
N ALA A 211 8.62 16.48 49.10
CA ALA A 211 9.70 17.43 49.40
C ALA A 211 9.28 18.88 49.09
N SER A 212 9.53 19.78 50.04
CA SER A 212 9.51 21.22 49.82
C SER A 212 10.80 21.71 49.12
N GLY A 213 10.84 22.98 48.70
CA GLY A 213 12.09 23.53 48.11
C GLY A 213 13.32 23.39 49.00
N PRO A 214 13.26 23.76 50.30
CA PRO A 214 14.35 23.52 51.24
C PRO A 214 14.70 22.02 51.45
N ASP A 215 13.71 21.12 51.37
CA ASP A 215 13.96 19.68 51.50
C ASP A 215 14.72 19.15 50.27
N ILE A 216 14.48 19.71 49.09
CA ILE A 216 15.22 19.35 47.87
C ILE A 216 16.69 19.69 48.04
N ASP A 217 17.01 20.89 48.51
CA ASP A 217 18.41 21.34 48.76
C ASP A 217 19.10 20.41 49.79
N VAL A 218 18.40 20.02 50.87
CA VAL A 218 18.92 19.07 51.86
C VAL A 218 19.21 17.70 51.24
N LEU A 219 18.29 17.20 50.42
CA LEU A 219 18.42 15.89 49.81
C LEU A 219 19.54 15.88 48.72
N ASP A 220 19.63 16.91 47.89
CA ASP A 220 20.66 16.99 46.88
C ASP A 220 22.09 17.11 47.47
N ALA A 221 22.22 17.93 48.55
CA ALA A 221 23.47 18.00 49.33
C ALA A 221 23.83 16.67 49.98
N ALA A 222 22.82 15.95 50.52
CA ALA A 222 23.02 14.64 51.16
C ALA A 222 23.44 13.56 50.15
N LEU A 223 22.82 13.57 48.95
CA LEU A 223 23.21 12.69 47.85
C LEU A 223 24.61 13.03 47.30
N THR A 224 24.95 14.30 47.23
CA THR A 224 26.31 14.74 46.89
C THR A 224 27.34 14.21 47.88
N ASN A 225 27.06 14.30 49.18
CA ASN A 225 27.93 13.71 50.21
C ASN A 225 28.04 12.18 50.03
N PHE A 226 26.93 11.50 49.75
CA PHE A 226 26.95 10.06 49.51
C PHE A 226 27.86 9.67 48.33
N VAL A 227 27.76 10.35 47.21
CA VAL A 227 28.64 10.14 46.05
C VAL A 227 30.09 10.33 46.43
N SER A 228 30.40 11.45 47.15
CA SER A 228 31.78 11.79 47.60
C SER A 228 32.36 10.72 48.50
N VAL A 229 31.59 10.23 49.51
CA VAL A 229 32.07 9.24 50.46
C VAL A 229 32.17 7.85 49.83
N LEU A 230 31.23 7.48 48.97
CA LEU A 230 31.27 6.22 48.26
C LEU A 230 32.44 6.19 47.25
N GLY A 231 32.75 7.36 46.60
CA GLY A 231 33.90 7.52 45.71
C GLY A 231 35.24 7.30 46.39
N LYS A 232 35.35 7.57 47.73
CA LYS A 232 36.54 7.23 48.51
C LYS A 232 36.70 5.72 48.69
N ALA A 233 35.62 4.96 48.69
CA ALA A 233 35.65 3.51 48.85
C ALA A 233 35.83 2.75 47.52
N LEU A 234 35.21 3.21 46.46
CA LEU A 234 35.14 2.50 45.15
C LEU A 234 35.96 3.19 44.03
N GLY A 235 36.48 4.39 44.31
CA GLY A 235 37.28 5.14 43.33
C GLY A 235 36.44 6.10 42.48
N PRO A 236 37.07 6.80 41.49
CA PRO A 236 36.47 7.91 40.76
C PRO A 236 35.34 7.52 39.81
N ILE A 237 35.13 6.25 39.54
CA ILE A 237 34.04 5.74 38.72
C ILE A 237 32.66 6.13 39.27
N VAL A 238 32.56 6.30 40.59
CA VAL A 238 31.31 6.63 41.27
C VAL A 238 30.77 8.01 40.85
N GLU A 239 31.63 8.98 40.62
CA GLU A 239 31.24 10.32 40.15
C GLU A 239 30.73 10.26 38.72
N ALA A 240 31.35 9.44 37.88
CA ALA A 240 30.88 9.21 36.50
C ALA A 240 29.49 8.55 36.49
N VAL A 241 29.29 7.52 37.29
CA VAL A 241 27.98 6.83 37.43
C VAL A 241 26.91 7.79 37.97
N ALA A 242 27.21 8.71 38.86
CA ALA A 242 26.24 9.69 39.36
C ALA A 242 25.72 10.64 38.24
N ALA A 243 26.49 10.82 37.17
CA ALA A 243 26.12 11.63 36.01
C ALA A 243 25.47 10.80 34.89
N GLU A 244 25.47 9.47 34.98
CA GLU A 244 24.90 8.60 33.95
C GLU A 244 23.37 8.70 33.88
N PRO A 245 22.77 8.50 32.68
CA PRO A 245 21.35 8.35 32.52
C PRO A 245 20.80 7.19 33.41
N GLY A 246 19.74 7.46 34.16
CA GLY A 246 19.14 6.48 35.08
C GLY A 246 19.67 6.47 36.51
N ALA A 247 20.79 7.11 36.81
CA ALA A 247 21.32 7.21 38.16
C ALA A 247 20.33 7.89 39.13
N GLY A 248 19.58 8.88 38.66
CA GLY A 248 18.55 9.58 39.43
C GLY A 248 17.24 8.82 39.62
N ALA A 249 17.05 7.72 38.90
CA ALA A 249 15.82 6.96 38.93
C ALA A 249 15.53 6.43 40.33
N ALA A 250 14.25 6.42 40.71
CA ALA A 250 13.77 6.00 42.01
C ALA A 250 14.45 6.70 43.24
N GLY A 251 14.80 8.01 43.06
CA GLY A 251 15.44 8.76 44.14
C GLY A 251 16.88 8.34 44.39
N GLY A 252 17.56 7.85 43.37
CA GLY A 252 18.95 7.43 43.39
C GLY A 252 19.14 5.91 43.63
N ALA A 253 18.07 5.12 43.71
CA ALA A 253 18.21 3.66 43.78
C ALA A 253 18.90 3.11 42.51
N GLY A 254 18.69 3.77 41.35
CA GLY A 254 19.43 3.48 40.12
C GLY A 254 20.95 3.68 40.27
N PHE A 255 21.35 4.76 40.92
CA PHE A 255 22.79 5.01 41.22
C PHE A 255 23.41 3.89 42.04
N ALA A 256 22.73 3.48 43.16
CA ALA A 256 23.21 2.39 43.99
C ALA A 256 23.32 1.07 43.22
N ALA A 257 22.30 0.77 42.38
CA ALA A 257 22.30 -0.44 41.57
C ALA A 257 23.48 -0.45 40.57
N ILE A 258 23.72 0.64 39.88
CA ILE A 258 24.80 0.72 38.88
C ILE A 258 26.17 0.77 39.59
N ALA A 259 26.37 1.65 40.60
CA ALA A 259 27.67 1.92 41.17
C ALA A 259 28.18 0.79 42.09
N VAL A 260 27.28 0.08 42.79
CA VAL A 260 27.65 -0.90 43.82
C VAL A 260 27.29 -2.33 43.42
N LEU A 261 26.12 -2.54 42.80
CA LEU A 261 25.67 -3.87 42.40
C LEU A 261 26.04 -4.22 40.96
N ALA A 262 26.74 -3.34 40.24
CA ALA A 262 27.15 -3.49 38.81
C ALA A 262 25.96 -3.77 37.86
N ALA A 263 24.79 -3.19 38.19
CA ALA A 263 23.60 -3.40 37.39
C ALA A 263 23.76 -2.82 35.95
N VAL A 264 23.30 -3.57 34.97
CA VAL A 264 23.19 -3.14 33.56
C VAL A 264 21.82 -2.51 33.36
N ARG A 265 21.78 -1.29 32.86
CA ARG A 265 20.52 -0.61 32.56
C ARG A 265 19.96 -1.09 31.23
N GLU A 266 18.70 -1.47 31.21
CA GLU A 266 17.94 -1.78 30.00
C GLU A 266 16.61 -1.01 29.97
N PRO A 267 16.11 -0.68 28.75
CA PRO A 267 14.77 -0.09 28.61
C PRO A 267 13.71 -1.03 29.19
N GLY A 268 12.85 -0.49 30.07
CA GLY A 268 11.87 -1.30 30.80
C GLY A 268 10.92 -2.05 29.88
N ILE A 269 10.46 -1.39 28.79
CA ILE A 269 9.56 -2.02 27.83
C ILE A 269 10.22 -3.18 27.07
N ALA A 270 11.48 -3.06 26.65
CA ALA A 270 12.18 -4.11 25.92
C ALA A 270 12.26 -5.39 26.77
N LEU A 271 12.60 -5.22 28.05
CA LEU A 271 12.71 -6.31 29.01
C LEU A 271 11.36 -6.99 29.28
N VAL A 272 10.29 -6.20 29.48
CA VAL A 272 8.95 -6.77 29.69
C VAL A 272 8.45 -7.51 28.45
N LEU A 273 8.75 -7.03 27.23
CA LEU A 273 8.40 -7.72 25.98
C LEU A 273 9.18 -9.05 25.85
N GLU A 274 10.46 -9.07 26.24
CA GLU A 274 11.26 -10.32 26.30
C GLU A 274 10.63 -11.32 27.25
N LEU A 275 10.36 -10.92 28.50
CA LEU A 275 9.79 -11.76 29.53
C LEU A 275 8.40 -12.30 29.19
N SER A 276 7.56 -11.49 28.50
CA SER A 276 6.22 -11.88 28.06
C SER A 276 6.21 -12.95 26.99
N GLY A 277 7.32 -13.11 26.25
CA GLY A 277 7.42 -14.04 25.13
C GLY A 277 6.50 -13.70 23.95
N ILE A 278 6.07 -12.44 23.82
CA ILE A 278 5.15 -11.99 22.78
C ILE A 278 5.73 -12.27 21.38
N ALA A 279 7.03 -12.07 21.17
CA ALA A 279 7.69 -12.24 19.88
C ALA A 279 7.49 -13.65 19.29
N SER A 280 7.59 -14.70 20.12
CA SER A 280 7.42 -16.08 19.68
C SER A 280 5.99 -16.43 19.25
N ARG A 281 5.01 -15.59 19.58
CA ARG A 281 3.58 -15.79 19.29
C ARG A 281 3.08 -14.97 18.11
N LEU A 282 3.86 -13.99 17.62
CA LEU A 282 3.46 -13.09 16.54
C LEU A 282 3.23 -13.83 15.21
N ALA A 283 4.01 -14.86 14.92
CA ALA A 283 3.89 -15.62 13.67
C ALA A 283 2.49 -16.27 13.46
N GLU A 284 1.74 -16.49 14.52
CA GLU A 284 0.41 -17.09 14.50
C GLU A 284 -0.69 -16.09 14.85
N THR A 285 -0.38 -14.79 14.86
CA THR A 285 -1.28 -13.73 15.35
C THR A 285 -1.82 -12.90 14.18
N ASP A 286 -3.15 -12.72 14.14
CA ASP A 286 -3.80 -11.93 13.11
C ASP A 286 -3.83 -10.43 13.45
N LEU A 287 -3.90 -10.08 14.75
CA LEU A 287 -3.96 -8.71 15.24
C LEU A 287 -3.36 -8.60 16.64
N VAL A 288 -2.51 -7.61 16.84
CA VAL A 288 -2.06 -7.17 18.17
C VAL A 288 -2.88 -5.96 18.61
N ILE A 289 -3.36 -5.99 19.86
CA ILE A 289 -4.08 -4.91 20.51
C ILE A 289 -3.26 -4.47 21.70
N THR A 290 -2.89 -3.20 21.74
CA THR A 290 -2.16 -2.59 22.85
C THR A 290 -2.82 -1.28 23.27
N GLY A 291 -2.35 -0.67 24.33
CA GLY A 291 -2.91 0.61 24.76
C GLY A 291 -2.57 0.98 26.20
N GLU A 292 -2.99 2.17 26.57
CA GLU A 292 -2.84 2.74 27.91
C GLU A 292 -3.95 3.75 28.19
N GLY A 293 -4.03 4.26 29.43
CA GLY A 293 -5.09 5.19 29.84
C GLY A 293 -5.12 6.50 29.05
N SER A 294 -3.97 7.03 28.62
CA SER A 294 -3.88 8.25 27.80
C SER A 294 -2.73 8.15 26.82
N LEU A 295 -3.03 8.23 25.52
CA LEU A 295 -2.01 8.34 24.47
C LEU A 295 -1.74 9.82 24.19
N ASP A 296 -0.55 10.27 24.51
CA ASP A 296 -0.08 11.65 24.37
C ASP A 296 1.35 11.70 23.77
N GLU A 297 1.91 12.92 23.63
CA GLU A 297 3.27 13.08 23.11
C GLU A 297 4.34 12.32 23.91
N GLN A 298 4.15 12.15 25.21
CA GLN A 298 5.09 11.38 26.02
C GLN A 298 5.05 9.89 25.69
N SER A 299 3.89 9.38 25.24
CA SER A 299 3.74 7.99 24.81
C SER A 299 4.61 7.67 23.60
N LEU A 300 4.85 8.67 22.70
CA LEU A 300 5.69 8.50 21.49
C LEU A 300 7.18 8.28 21.78
N PHE A 301 7.65 8.59 22.99
CA PHE A 301 9.07 8.42 23.38
C PHE A 301 9.37 7.03 23.98
N GLY A 302 8.80 5.97 23.39
CA GLY A 302 9.20 4.58 23.70
C GLY A 302 8.45 3.93 24.86
N LYS A 303 7.29 4.47 25.29
CA LYS A 303 6.43 3.83 26.27
C LYS A 303 5.79 2.54 25.75
N THR A 304 5.16 1.81 26.67
CA THR A 304 4.59 0.47 26.45
C THR A 304 3.84 0.27 25.13
N PRO A 305 2.84 1.09 24.71
CA PRO A 305 2.11 0.83 23.48
C PRO A 305 2.97 0.94 22.23
N ILE A 306 3.95 1.86 22.23
CA ILE A 306 4.87 2.04 21.09
C ILE A 306 5.84 0.86 20.98
N GLY A 307 6.40 0.39 22.09
CA GLY A 307 7.28 -0.79 22.10
C GLY A 307 6.57 -2.03 21.53
N VAL A 308 5.32 -2.26 21.93
CA VAL A 308 4.49 -3.35 21.38
C VAL A 308 4.24 -3.15 19.89
N ALA A 309 3.91 -1.92 19.45
CA ALA A 309 3.64 -1.62 18.05
C ALA A 309 4.87 -1.84 17.17
N MET A 310 6.04 -1.37 17.61
CA MET A 310 7.30 -1.57 16.89
C MET A 310 7.64 -3.06 16.72
N LEU A 311 7.50 -3.84 17.81
CA LEU A 311 7.77 -5.27 17.77
C LEU A 311 6.81 -6.01 16.81
N ALA A 312 5.51 -5.75 16.90
CA ALA A 312 4.51 -6.39 16.05
C ALA A 312 4.66 -6.00 14.57
N THR A 313 4.90 -4.71 14.30
CA THR A 313 5.13 -4.19 12.92
C THR A 313 6.37 -4.80 12.29
N ALA A 314 7.45 -4.98 13.05
CA ALA A 314 8.67 -5.65 12.57
C ALA A 314 8.42 -7.11 12.15
N HIS A 315 7.35 -7.75 12.67
CA HIS A 315 6.92 -9.09 12.30
C HIS A 315 5.75 -9.09 11.28
N GLY A 316 5.38 -7.92 10.74
CA GLY A 316 4.30 -7.79 9.75
C GLY A 316 2.88 -7.98 10.31
N VAL A 317 2.70 -7.92 11.63
CA VAL A 317 1.40 -8.06 12.28
C VAL A 317 0.78 -6.69 12.52
N PRO A 318 -0.48 -6.46 12.09
CA PRO A 318 -1.17 -5.20 12.32
C PRO A 318 -1.39 -4.92 13.80
N VAL A 319 -1.39 -3.63 14.16
CA VAL A 319 -1.56 -3.19 15.55
C VAL A 319 -2.71 -2.19 15.66
N TYR A 320 -3.62 -2.45 16.58
CA TYR A 320 -4.65 -1.51 17.00
C TYR A 320 -4.36 -1.00 18.40
N ALA A 321 -4.51 0.31 18.60
CA ALA A 321 -4.39 0.93 19.91
C ALA A 321 -5.77 1.11 20.57
N VAL A 322 -5.83 0.92 21.88
CA VAL A 322 -7.00 1.25 22.71
C VAL A 322 -6.54 2.18 23.85
N CYS A 323 -7.21 3.29 24.05
CA CYS A 323 -6.87 4.24 25.09
C CYS A 323 -8.12 4.83 25.76
N GLY A 324 -7.97 5.36 26.98
CA GLY A 324 -9.02 6.14 27.61
C GLY A 324 -9.31 7.41 26.81
N GLN A 325 -8.24 8.14 26.46
CA GLN A 325 -8.27 9.33 25.61
C GLN A 325 -6.96 9.45 24.83
N THR A 326 -6.97 10.27 23.76
CA THR A 326 -5.75 10.63 23.03
C THR A 326 -5.76 12.11 22.62
N THR A 327 -4.58 12.73 22.68
CA THR A 327 -4.31 14.08 22.15
C THR A 327 -3.54 14.04 20.82
N LEU A 328 -3.13 12.84 20.39
CA LEU A 328 -2.36 12.64 19.16
C LEU A 328 -3.27 12.69 17.92
N THR A 329 -2.72 13.22 16.85
CA THR A 329 -3.37 13.21 15.54
C THR A 329 -3.31 11.81 14.92
N THR A 330 -4.19 11.55 13.95
CA THR A 330 -4.19 10.29 13.19
C THR A 330 -2.84 10.02 12.52
N ASP A 331 -2.19 11.05 11.99
CA ASP A 331 -0.88 10.92 11.33
C ASP A 331 0.21 10.53 12.33
N GLN A 332 0.21 11.10 13.53
CA GLN A 332 1.15 10.74 14.62
C GLN A 332 0.92 9.29 15.07
N LEU A 333 -0.33 8.87 15.21
CA LEU A 333 -0.68 7.50 15.59
C LEU A 333 -0.28 6.48 14.50
N THR A 334 -0.49 6.83 13.23
CA THR A 334 -0.07 5.99 12.12
C THR A 334 1.46 5.88 12.02
N ALA A 335 2.17 7.00 12.20
CA ALA A 335 3.63 7.02 12.24
C ALA A 335 4.21 6.20 13.41
N ALA A 336 3.46 6.09 14.52
CA ALA A 336 3.80 5.25 15.66
C ALA A 336 3.53 3.75 15.44
N GLY A 337 2.98 3.36 14.28
CA GLY A 337 2.73 1.96 13.90
C GLY A 337 1.32 1.45 14.21
N PHE A 338 0.39 2.32 14.59
CA PHE A 338 -1.00 1.94 14.80
C PHE A 338 -1.82 2.09 13.51
N GLU A 339 -2.44 1.02 13.06
CA GLU A 339 -3.35 1.11 11.91
C GLU A 339 -4.70 1.72 12.28
N GLN A 340 -5.18 1.48 13.51
CA GLN A 340 -6.37 2.13 14.06
C GLN A 340 -6.20 2.37 15.55
N THR A 341 -6.86 3.41 16.05
CA THR A 341 -6.91 3.75 17.46
C THR A 341 -8.37 3.93 17.89
N PHE A 342 -8.69 3.40 19.08
CA PHE A 342 -10.03 3.44 19.68
C PHE A 342 -9.92 4.08 21.06
N ALA A 343 -10.43 5.28 21.20
CA ALA A 343 -10.50 5.97 22.48
C ALA A 343 -11.85 5.68 23.18
N LEU A 344 -11.84 5.52 24.50
CA LEU A 344 -13.10 5.40 25.27
C LEU A 344 -13.90 6.70 25.17
N THR A 345 -13.21 7.83 25.05
CA THR A 345 -13.84 9.16 24.79
C THR A 345 -14.60 9.24 23.46
N ASP A 346 -14.41 8.32 22.54
CA ASP A 346 -15.26 8.20 21.34
C ASP A 346 -16.64 7.61 21.65
N LEU A 347 -16.80 6.96 22.79
CA LEU A 347 -18.06 6.35 23.24
C LEU A 347 -18.76 7.16 24.34
N GLU A 348 -17.96 7.84 25.16
CA GLU A 348 -18.40 8.64 26.29
C GLU A 348 -17.46 9.83 26.46
N ALA A 349 -17.98 11.04 26.28
CA ALA A 349 -17.16 12.25 26.27
C ALA A 349 -16.66 12.66 27.68
N ASP A 350 -17.35 12.26 28.75
CA ASP A 350 -16.96 12.58 30.10
C ASP A 350 -15.88 11.63 30.62
N VAL A 351 -14.68 12.16 30.87
CA VAL A 351 -13.51 11.41 31.30
C VAL A 351 -13.72 10.73 32.66
N GLU A 352 -14.43 11.36 33.62
CA GLU A 352 -14.71 10.75 34.93
C GLU A 352 -15.61 9.52 34.79
N THR A 353 -16.59 9.61 33.87
CA THR A 353 -17.43 8.45 33.52
C THR A 353 -16.63 7.39 32.79
N CYS A 354 -15.70 7.75 31.89
CA CYS A 354 -14.79 6.80 31.26
C CYS A 354 -13.95 6.03 32.31
N ILE A 355 -13.46 6.69 33.34
CA ILE A 355 -12.69 6.07 34.40
C ILE A 355 -13.56 5.13 35.24
N ARG A 356 -14.76 5.57 35.63
CA ARG A 356 -15.70 4.79 36.48
C ARG A 356 -16.23 3.56 35.74
N ASP A 357 -16.62 3.71 34.46
CA ASP A 357 -17.33 2.68 33.72
C ASP A 357 -16.39 2.00 32.68
N ALA A 358 -15.08 2.09 32.89
CA ALA A 358 -14.05 1.66 31.93
C ALA A 358 -14.24 0.22 31.44
N GLY A 359 -14.60 -0.72 32.32
CA GLY A 359 -14.81 -2.12 31.96
C GLY A 359 -15.89 -2.29 30.88
N THR A 360 -17.07 -1.68 31.09
CA THR A 360 -18.17 -1.73 30.12
C THR A 360 -17.81 -1.04 28.79
N LEU A 361 -17.09 0.07 28.86
CA LEU A 361 -16.66 0.79 27.65
C LEU A 361 -15.60 0.00 26.89
N LEU A 362 -14.69 -0.70 27.58
CA LEU A 362 -13.71 -1.59 26.95
C LEU A 362 -14.36 -2.80 26.28
N GLU A 363 -15.41 -3.38 26.83
CA GLU A 363 -16.16 -4.44 26.16
C GLU A 363 -16.81 -3.93 24.87
N ARG A 364 -17.43 -2.74 24.90
CA ARG A 364 -17.98 -2.10 23.70
C ARG A 364 -16.88 -1.77 22.68
N THR A 365 -15.73 -1.32 23.15
CA THR A 365 -14.57 -1.03 22.30
C THR A 365 -14.02 -2.30 21.67
N GLY A 366 -13.89 -3.40 22.43
CA GLY A 366 -13.49 -4.70 21.91
C GLY A 366 -14.41 -5.23 20.82
N ALA A 367 -15.72 -5.05 20.99
CA ALA A 367 -16.68 -5.41 19.94
C ALA A 367 -16.52 -4.55 18.67
N ARG A 368 -16.35 -3.21 18.80
CA ARG A 368 -16.09 -2.31 17.67
C ARG A 368 -14.80 -2.64 16.93
N LEU A 369 -13.75 -2.89 17.68
CA LEU A 369 -12.44 -3.27 17.16
C LEU A 369 -12.51 -4.58 16.34
N ALA A 370 -13.19 -5.61 16.87
CA ALA A 370 -13.38 -6.87 16.17
C ALA A 370 -14.19 -6.70 14.89
N LEU A 371 -15.23 -5.85 14.88
CA LEU A 371 -15.99 -5.50 13.69
C LEU A 371 -15.12 -4.79 12.65
N ALA A 372 -14.32 -3.81 13.08
CA ALA A 372 -13.42 -3.07 12.20
C ALA A 372 -12.36 -3.98 11.58
N PHE A 373 -11.77 -4.87 12.37
CA PHE A 373 -10.76 -5.82 11.89
C PHE A 373 -11.35 -6.83 10.91
N ARG A 374 -12.55 -7.38 11.19
CA ARG A 374 -13.26 -8.26 10.25
C ARG A 374 -13.69 -7.55 8.96
N ALA A 375 -14.06 -6.26 9.04
CA ALA A 375 -14.37 -5.46 7.86
C ALA A 375 -13.14 -5.23 6.97
N ARG A 376 -11.94 -5.13 7.56
CA ARG A 376 -10.67 -5.05 6.82
C ARG A 376 -10.41 -6.28 5.95
N GLU A 377 -10.78 -7.47 6.40
CA GLU A 377 -10.61 -8.71 5.63
C GLU A 377 -11.68 -8.91 4.55
N GLN A 378 -12.71 -8.06 4.51
CA GLN A 378 -13.73 -8.15 3.51
C GLN A 378 -13.24 -7.50 2.21
N TYR A 379 -13.29 -8.27 1.10
CA TYR A 379 -13.01 -7.72 -0.23
C TYR A 379 -14.10 -6.71 -0.61
N ASP A 380 -13.76 -5.72 -1.44
CA ASP A 380 -14.76 -4.81 -2.01
C ASP A 380 -15.66 -5.55 -2.97
N LEU A 381 -15.07 -6.47 -3.77
CA LEU A 381 -15.76 -7.34 -4.70
C LEU A 381 -15.14 -8.75 -4.65
N VAL A 382 -15.98 -9.75 -4.68
CA VAL A 382 -15.61 -11.15 -4.96
C VAL A 382 -16.30 -11.60 -6.24
N LEU A 383 -15.54 -12.11 -7.20
CA LEU A 383 -16.06 -12.76 -8.40
C LEU A 383 -15.85 -14.26 -8.27
N ARG A 384 -16.92 -15.03 -8.51
CA ARG A 384 -16.88 -16.50 -8.51
C ARG A 384 -17.19 -17.00 -9.90
N ALA A 385 -16.28 -17.75 -10.49
CA ALA A 385 -16.43 -18.24 -11.85
C ALA A 385 -15.82 -19.63 -12.03
N ARG A 386 -16.41 -20.43 -12.90
CA ARG A 386 -15.80 -21.69 -13.36
C ARG A 386 -14.67 -21.46 -14.33
N ARG A 387 -14.64 -20.29 -14.98
CA ARG A 387 -13.65 -19.94 -15.99
C ARG A 387 -13.17 -18.50 -15.78
N ILE A 388 -11.95 -18.37 -15.27
CA ILE A 388 -11.23 -17.10 -15.12
C ILE A 388 -9.98 -17.22 -16.00
N LEU A 389 -9.83 -16.34 -16.94
CA LEU A 389 -8.65 -16.29 -17.80
C LEU A 389 -7.53 -15.50 -17.11
N THR A 390 -6.62 -16.21 -16.47
CA THR A 390 -5.44 -15.66 -15.79
C THR A 390 -4.20 -15.72 -16.70
N VAL A 391 -3.08 -15.16 -16.22
CA VAL A 391 -1.78 -15.28 -16.91
C VAL A 391 -1.29 -16.74 -17.02
N ASP A 392 -1.76 -17.63 -16.15
CA ASP A 392 -1.40 -19.05 -16.12
C ASP A 392 -2.41 -19.93 -16.89
N GLY A 393 -3.40 -19.32 -17.55
CA GLY A 393 -4.46 -20.01 -18.29
C GLY A 393 -5.84 -19.91 -17.65
N ILE A 394 -6.79 -20.74 -18.08
CA ILE A 394 -8.17 -20.72 -17.57
C ILE A 394 -8.27 -21.58 -16.32
N VAL A 395 -8.67 -20.94 -15.21
CA VAL A 395 -8.87 -21.60 -13.90
C VAL A 395 -10.30 -21.39 -13.40
N GLY A 396 -10.80 -22.33 -12.59
CA GLY A 396 -12.04 -22.15 -11.82
C GLY A 396 -11.72 -21.66 -10.42
N GLY A 397 -12.41 -20.63 -9.91
CA GLY A 397 -12.08 -20.09 -8.60
C GLY A 397 -12.86 -18.89 -8.15
N GLU A 398 -12.31 -18.25 -7.13
CA GLU A 398 -12.79 -17.01 -6.53
C GLU A 398 -11.70 -15.94 -6.64
N LEU A 399 -12.08 -14.76 -7.11
CA LEU A 399 -11.19 -13.62 -7.26
C LEU A 399 -11.63 -12.53 -6.28
N GLY A 400 -10.72 -12.08 -5.41
CA GLY A 400 -10.93 -11.03 -4.43
C GLY A 400 -10.28 -9.71 -4.86
N VAL A 401 -11.05 -8.63 -4.81
CA VAL A 401 -10.63 -7.26 -5.16
C VAL A 401 -10.66 -6.38 -3.93
N ARG A 402 -9.60 -5.61 -3.71
CA ARG A 402 -9.52 -4.51 -2.72
C ARG A 402 -8.93 -3.27 -3.34
N ASN A 403 -9.54 -2.12 -3.05
CA ASN A 403 -9.05 -0.81 -3.51
C ASN A 403 -8.74 -0.78 -5.01
N GLY A 404 -9.59 -1.41 -5.81
CA GLY A 404 -9.46 -1.45 -7.25
C GLY A 404 -8.41 -2.42 -7.81
N THR A 405 -7.75 -3.21 -6.97
CA THR A 405 -6.68 -4.13 -7.34
C THR A 405 -7.06 -5.58 -7.05
N VAL A 406 -6.65 -6.51 -7.89
CA VAL A 406 -6.76 -7.96 -7.63
C VAL A 406 -5.78 -8.33 -6.53
N THR A 407 -6.30 -8.73 -5.37
CA THR A 407 -5.44 -9.09 -4.22
C THR A 407 -5.39 -10.58 -3.97
N THR A 408 -6.35 -11.34 -4.50
CA THR A 408 -6.41 -12.79 -4.27
C THR A 408 -7.04 -13.49 -5.47
N ILE A 409 -6.44 -14.60 -5.88
CA ILE A 409 -7.03 -15.59 -6.78
C ILE A 409 -6.98 -16.93 -6.04
N ALA A 410 -8.14 -17.47 -5.68
CA ALA A 410 -8.26 -18.65 -4.84
C ALA A 410 -9.03 -19.76 -5.54
N PRO A 411 -8.78 -21.04 -5.22
CA PRO A 411 -9.55 -22.17 -5.77
C PRO A 411 -11.05 -22.04 -5.48
N ALA A 412 -11.87 -22.70 -6.28
CA ALA A 412 -13.30 -22.77 -6.05
C ALA A 412 -13.62 -23.37 -4.65
N GLY A 413 -14.54 -22.74 -3.93
CA GLY A 413 -14.93 -23.15 -2.57
C GLY A 413 -14.08 -22.52 -1.45
N SER A 414 -13.18 -21.60 -1.76
CA SER A 414 -12.38 -20.86 -0.76
C SER A 414 -13.20 -19.94 0.14
N THR A 415 -14.47 -19.68 -0.19
CA THR A 415 -15.41 -18.89 0.62
C THR A 415 -14.94 -17.45 0.92
N LEU A 416 -14.29 -16.78 -0.04
CA LEU A 416 -13.92 -15.38 0.10
C LEU A 416 -15.15 -14.52 0.42
N ARG A 417 -15.02 -13.53 1.30
CA ARG A 417 -16.11 -12.63 1.70
C ARG A 417 -15.91 -11.26 1.10
N GLY A 418 -16.86 -10.79 0.30
CA GLY A 418 -16.88 -9.47 -0.30
C GLY A 418 -18.07 -8.64 0.17
N ARG A 419 -17.94 -7.31 0.12
CA ARG A 419 -19.06 -6.38 0.26
C ARG A 419 -20.07 -6.62 -0.85
N SER A 420 -19.56 -6.95 -2.04
CA SER A 420 -20.34 -7.40 -3.20
C SER A 420 -19.79 -8.73 -3.69
N THR A 421 -20.68 -9.61 -4.12
CA THR A 421 -20.29 -10.90 -4.72
C THR A 421 -21.03 -11.07 -6.04
N VAL A 422 -20.28 -11.40 -7.09
CA VAL A 422 -20.81 -11.69 -8.42
C VAL A 422 -20.52 -13.15 -8.73
N LEU A 423 -21.56 -13.90 -9.06
CA LEU A 423 -21.45 -15.27 -9.51
C LEU A 423 -21.66 -15.31 -11.01
N LEU A 424 -20.64 -15.74 -11.75
CA LEU A 424 -20.74 -15.95 -13.19
C LEU A 424 -21.49 -17.23 -13.49
N SER A 425 -22.28 -17.21 -14.54
CA SER A 425 -22.92 -18.41 -15.07
C SER A 425 -21.92 -19.35 -15.76
N ASP A 426 -22.30 -20.60 -15.96
CA ASP A 426 -21.42 -21.64 -16.51
C ASP A 426 -20.97 -21.37 -17.95
N ASP A 427 -21.77 -20.62 -18.70
CA ASP A 427 -21.51 -20.19 -20.08
C ASP A 427 -20.62 -18.93 -20.16
N GLU A 428 -20.33 -18.29 -19.05
CA GLU A 428 -19.52 -17.08 -18.98
C GLU A 428 -18.04 -17.36 -18.64
N VAL A 429 -17.16 -16.46 -19.09
CA VAL A 429 -15.74 -16.43 -18.76
C VAL A 429 -15.41 -15.04 -18.24
N LEU A 430 -14.68 -14.96 -17.14
CA LEU A 430 -14.06 -13.72 -16.69
C LEU A 430 -12.75 -13.54 -17.46
N ILE A 431 -12.65 -12.47 -18.24
CA ILE A 431 -11.45 -12.11 -18.98
C ILE A 431 -10.90 -10.77 -18.47
N PRO A 432 -9.61 -10.48 -18.64
CA PRO A 432 -9.09 -9.14 -18.38
C PRO A 432 -9.82 -8.11 -19.23
N GLY A 433 -9.94 -6.90 -18.70
CA GLY A 433 -10.41 -5.76 -19.48
C GLY A 433 -9.53 -5.54 -20.71
N LEU A 434 -10.17 -5.35 -21.85
CA LEU A 434 -9.45 -5.13 -23.10
C LEU A 434 -8.78 -3.75 -23.11
N VAL A 435 -7.69 -3.63 -23.85
CA VAL A 435 -6.95 -2.40 -24.05
C VAL A 435 -6.93 -2.07 -25.52
N ASP A 436 -7.41 -0.89 -25.90
CA ASP A 436 -7.46 -0.44 -27.28
C ASP A 436 -6.60 0.82 -27.46
N THR A 437 -5.44 0.64 -28.06
CA THR A 437 -4.46 1.71 -28.24
C THR A 437 -4.68 2.55 -29.49
N HIS A 438 -5.74 2.29 -30.27
CA HIS A 438 -6.02 3.03 -31.51
C HIS A 438 -7.49 3.43 -31.59
N VAL A 439 -7.82 4.56 -30.99
CA VAL A 439 -9.19 5.10 -30.98
C VAL A 439 -9.17 6.58 -31.36
N HIS A 440 -10.07 7.00 -32.23
CA HIS A 440 -10.29 8.40 -32.60
C HIS A 440 -11.53 8.94 -31.90
N VAL A 441 -11.32 9.64 -30.79
CA VAL A 441 -12.41 10.26 -30.01
C VAL A 441 -12.90 11.56 -30.64
N ASN A 442 -12.05 12.26 -31.38
CA ASN A 442 -12.38 13.45 -32.17
C ASN A 442 -12.82 14.68 -31.34
N GLU A 443 -12.52 14.70 -30.05
CA GLU A 443 -12.85 15.78 -29.13
C GLU A 443 -11.56 16.35 -28.48
N PRO A 444 -11.44 17.68 -28.38
CA PRO A 444 -12.38 18.75 -28.78
C PRO A 444 -12.44 19.01 -30.30
N GLY A 445 -13.36 19.88 -30.70
CA GLY A 445 -13.46 20.44 -32.04
C GLY A 445 -14.36 19.68 -33.01
N ARG A 446 -14.27 18.34 -33.02
CA ARG A 446 -15.16 17.47 -33.86
C ARG A 446 -16.02 16.53 -33.02
N THR A 447 -16.51 17.00 -31.88
CA THR A 447 -17.36 16.24 -30.94
C THR A 447 -18.65 15.70 -31.59
N VAL A 448 -19.08 16.26 -32.70
CA VAL A 448 -20.21 15.74 -33.49
C VAL A 448 -19.91 14.39 -34.18
N TRP A 449 -18.64 14.06 -34.42
CA TRP A 449 -18.22 12.76 -34.97
C TRP A 449 -18.22 11.67 -33.86
N GLU A 450 -17.72 11.98 -32.69
CA GLU A 450 -17.72 11.10 -31.51
C GLU A 450 -17.68 11.96 -30.23
N GLY A 451 -16.87 11.66 -29.28
CA GLY A 451 -16.65 12.36 -28.05
C GLY A 451 -16.29 11.39 -26.94
N PHE A 452 -15.61 11.87 -25.89
CA PHE A 452 -15.15 11.02 -24.80
C PHE A 452 -16.27 10.25 -24.12
N ALA A 453 -17.41 10.87 -23.89
CA ALA A 453 -18.53 10.22 -23.21
C ALA A 453 -19.12 9.07 -24.04
N SER A 454 -19.29 9.20 -25.35
CA SER A 454 -19.85 8.14 -26.21
C SER A 454 -18.81 7.06 -26.51
N ALA A 455 -17.59 7.43 -26.89
CA ALA A 455 -16.51 6.48 -27.16
C ALA A 455 -16.25 5.58 -25.94
N THR A 456 -16.12 6.15 -24.74
CA THR A 456 -15.81 5.38 -23.53
C THR A 456 -16.99 4.52 -23.05
N ARG A 457 -18.26 4.92 -23.33
CA ARG A 457 -19.41 4.02 -23.15
C ARG A 457 -19.41 2.86 -24.16
N ALA A 458 -19.05 3.15 -25.42
CA ALA A 458 -18.92 2.10 -26.43
C ALA A 458 -17.79 1.12 -26.10
N ALA A 459 -16.65 1.63 -25.62
CA ALA A 459 -15.53 0.85 -25.12
C ALA A 459 -15.99 -0.10 -24.00
N ALA A 460 -16.61 0.42 -22.94
CA ALA A 460 -17.12 -0.37 -21.84
C ALA A 460 -18.13 -1.44 -22.30
N ALA A 461 -19.04 -1.11 -23.21
CA ALA A 461 -20.01 -2.06 -23.75
C ALA A 461 -19.36 -3.18 -24.58
N GLY A 462 -18.14 -2.94 -25.10
CA GLY A 462 -17.31 -3.91 -25.81
C GLY A 462 -16.30 -4.67 -24.95
N GLY A 463 -16.25 -4.44 -23.62
CA GLY A 463 -15.28 -5.07 -22.73
C GLY A 463 -13.93 -4.34 -22.66
N VAL A 464 -13.81 -3.19 -23.30
CA VAL A 464 -12.60 -2.38 -23.27
C VAL A 464 -12.62 -1.50 -22.02
N THR A 465 -11.57 -1.59 -21.21
CA THR A 465 -11.42 -0.83 -19.96
C THR A 465 -10.39 0.30 -20.09
N THR A 466 -9.61 0.30 -21.16
CA THR A 466 -8.59 1.32 -21.41
C THR A 466 -8.53 1.63 -22.90
N ILE A 467 -8.57 2.91 -23.24
CA ILE A 467 -8.33 3.38 -24.62
C ILE A 467 -7.16 4.37 -24.62
N ILE A 468 -6.44 4.44 -25.75
CA ILE A 468 -5.48 5.53 -25.98
C ILE A 468 -5.95 6.29 -27.23
N ASP A 469 -6.31 7.55 -27.01
CA ASP A 469 -6.85 8.42 -28.05
C ASP A 469 -5.76 8.96 -28.97
N MET A 470 -6.04 8.94 -30.28
CA MET A 470 -5.15 9.43 -31.32
C MET A 470 -5.04 10.96 -31.32
N PRO A 471 -3.90 11.52 -31.78
CA PRO A 471 -3.64 12.96 -31.68
C PRO A 471 -4.48 13.81 -32.63
N LEU A 472 -5.00 13.22 -33.71
CA LEU A 472 -5.68 13.94 -34.74
C LEU A 472 -7.19 13.71 -34.72
N ASN A 473 -7.83 14.47 -35.56
CA ASN A 473 -9.20 14.89 -35.71
C ASN A 473 -9.69 15.80 -34.58
N SER A 474 -9.04 15.88 -33.42
CA SER A 474 -9.33 16.95 -32.44
C SER A 474 -8.78 18.30 -32.90
N ILE A 475 -9.41 19.39 -32.49
CA ILE A 475 -8.97 20.76 -32.77
C ILE A 475 -8.82 21.52 -31.45
N PRO A 476 -7.58 21.86 -31.04
CA PRO A 476 -6.31 21.57 -31.74
C PRO A 476 -5.93 20.08 -31.70
N PRO A 477 -5.11 19.60 -32.66
CA PRO A 477 -4.51 18.28 -32.57
C PRO A 477 -3.47 18.23 -31.47
N THR A 478 -3.17 17.03 -30.94
CA THR A 478 -2.26 16.86 -29.77
C THR A 478 -0.79 16.95 -30.18
N THR A 479 -0.38 18.09 -30.73
CA THR A 479 0.98 18.34 -31.25
C THR A 479 1.84 19.22 -30.35
N SER A 480 1.31 19.59 -29.17
CA SER A 480 2.00 20.36 -28.13
C SER A 480 1.42 20.06 -26.76
N VAL A 481 2.17 20.37 -25.70
CA VAL A 481 1.71 20.21 -24.30
C VAL A 481 0.42 21.03 -24.05
N SER A 482 0.33 22.23 -24.58
CA SER A 482 -0.88 23.06 -24.43
C SER A 482 -2.12 22.41 -25.07
N ALA A 483 -1.97 21.78 -26.24
CA ALA A 483 -3.05 21.05 -26.88
C ALA A 483 -3.43 19.77 -26.10
N LEU A 484 -2.45 19.07 -25.54
CA LEU A 484 -2.68 17.94 -24.64
C LEU A 484 -3.50 18.35 -23.41
N GLU A 485 -3.16 19.45 -22.76
CA GLU A 485 -3.89 19.92 -21.58
C GLU A 485 -5.33 20.36 -21.89
N ILE A 486 -5.56 20.95 -23.07
CA ILE A 486 -6.93 21.24 -23.54
C ILE A 486 -7.72 19.94 -23.68
N LYS A 487 -7.14 18.91 -24.30
CA LYS A 487 -7.78 17.60 -24.49
C LYS A 487 -8.06 16.90 -23.16
N ARG A 488 -7.09 16.89 -22.24
CA ARG A 488 -7.25 16.37 -20.87
C ARG A 488 -8.36 17.08 -20.11
N ALA A 489 -8.42 18.41 -20.20
CA ALA A 489 -9.45 19.20 -19.53
C ALA A 489 -10.86 18.83 -20.00
N VAL A 490 -11.03 18.60 -21.30
CA VAL A 490 -12.31 18.17 -21.89
C VAL A 490 -12.67 16.74 -21.46
N ALA A 491 -11.72 15.83 -21.41
CA ALA A 491 -11.96 14.43 -21.05
C ALA A 491 -12.35 14.25 -19.56
N ARG A 492 -11.86 15.11 -18.66
CA ARG A 492 -12.12 15.01 -17.22
C ARG A 492 -13.61 15.01 -16.89
N GLY A 493 -14.02 14.03 -16.07
CA GLY A 493 -15.38 13.92 -15.54
C GLY A 493 -16.43 13.39 -16.51
N GLN A 494 -16.06 12.99 -17.74
CA GLN A 494 -17.00 12.39 -18.70
C GLN A 494 -16.58 11.02 -19.24
N ILE A 495 -15.46 10.45 -18.78
CA ILE A 495 -14.93 9.17 -19.27
C ILE A 495 -15.38 8.01 -18.40
N PHE A 496 -15.81 6.92 -19.02
CA PHE A 496 -16.34 5.71 -18.37
C PHE A 496 -15.31 4.59 -18.27
N VAL A 497 -14.25 4.64 -19.06
CA VAL A 497 -13.07 3.78 -18.98
C VAL A 497 -11.83 4.65 -18.92
N ASP A 498 -10.68 4.09 -18.63
CA ASP A 498 -9.43 4.84 -18.53
C ASP A 498 -8.96 5.30 -19.93
N VAL A 499 -8.41 6.52 -19.99
CA VAL A 499 -8.03 7.16 -21.25
C VAL A 499 -6.60 7.68 -21.18
N GLY A 500 -5.75 7.20 -22.09
CA GLY A 500 -4.45 7.77 -22.40
C GLY A 500 -4.46 8.55 -23.71
N PHE A 501 -3.33 9.18 -24.04
CA PHE A 501 -3.19 10.03 -25.24
C PHE A 501 -1.91 9.75 -25.98
N TRP A 502 -1.99 9.71 -27.32
CA TRP A 502 -0.84 9.82 -28.18
C TRP A 502 -0.54 11.28 -28.52
N GLY A 503 0.75 11.64 -28.59
CA GLY A 503 1.20 12.88 -29.19
C GLY A 503 1.21 12.81 -30.72
N GLY A 504 1.35 13.96 -31.39
CA GLY A 504 1.44 14.04 -32.84
C GLY A 504 2.77 14.65 -33.33
N ALA A 505 3.40 14.03 -34.31
CA ALA A 505 4.53 14.57 -35.06
C ALA A 505 4.03 15.10 -36.40
N ILE A 506 4.29 16.37 -36.64
CA ILE A 506 3.95 17.09 -37.88
C ILE A 506 5.14 17.96 -38.34
N PRO A 507 5.23 18.40 -39.58
CA PRO A 507 6.30 19.28 -39.99
C PRO A 507 6.49 20.49 -39.06
N GLY A 508 7.71 20.69 -38.61
CA GLY A 508 8.10 21.86 -37.78
C GLY A 508 7.80 21.78 -36.29
N ASN A 509 7.24 20.66 -35.76
CA ASN A 509 6.97 20.55 -34.30
C ASN A 509 7.95 19.68 -33.52
N ARG A 510 9.11 19.34 -34.08
CA ARG A 510 10.11 18.46 -33.43
C ARG A 510 10.47 18.89 -32.01
N GLU A 511 10.61 20.19 -31.73
CA GLU A 511 10.92 20.72 -30.40
C GLU A 511 9.83 20.41 -29.37
N HIS A 512 8.62 20.08 -29.78
CA HIS A 512 7.50 19.72 -28.91
C HIS A 512 7.44 18.22 -28.58
N LEU A 513 8.16 17.33 -29.29
CA LEU A 513 8.06 15.88 -29.13
C LEU A 513 8.52 15.44 -27.73
N ARG A 514 9.72 15.87 -27.29
CA ARG A 514 10.21 15.58 -25.94
C ARG A 514 9.29 16.16 -24.86
N PRO A 515 8.91 17.45 -24.88
CA PRO A 515 7.95 18.00 -23.93
C PRO A 515 6.61 17.26 -23.87
N LEU A 516 6.09 16.77 -25.00
CA LEU A 516 4.88 15.95 -25.02
C LEU A 516 5.08 14.61 -24.29
N CYS A 517 6.19 13.92 -24.57
CA CYS A 517 6.54 12.68 -23.89
C CYS A 517 6.73 12.89 -22.38
N ASP A 518 7.44 13.95 -21.99
CA ASP A 518 7.63 14.33 -20.58
C ASP A 518 6.29 14.71 -19.91
N ALA A 519 5.32 15.19 -20.67
CA ALA A 519 3.97 15.47 -20.20
C ALA A 519 3.06 14.24 -20.13
N GLY A 520 3.57 13.03 -20.47
CA GLY A 520 2.90 11.76 -20.23
C GLY A 520 2.08 11.21 -21.41
N VAL A 521 2.34 11.62 -22.67
CA VAL A 521 1.81 10.88 -23.82
C VAL A 521 2.53 9.53 -23.98
N PHE A 522 1.83 8.54 -24.52
CA PHE A 522 2.33 7.17 -24.63
C PHE A 522 3.34 6.95 -25.76
N GLY A 523 3.49 7.94 -26.61
CA GLY A 523 4.36 8.00 -27.79
C GLY A 523 3.81 9.02 -28.77
N VAL A 524 4.30 9.01 -30.01
CA VAL A 524 4.00 10.05 -30.99
C VAL A 524 3.60 9.43 -32.32
N LYS A 525 2.48 9.89 -32.89
CA LYS A 525 1.98 9.43 -34.23
C LYS A 525 2.39 10.37 -35.34
N ALA A 526 2.81 9.79 -36.45
CA ALA A 526 3.07 10.47 -37.71
C ALA A 526 2.28 9.86 -38.87
N PHE A 527 2.04 10.66 -39.91
CA PHE A 527 1.55 10.23 -41.24
C PHE A 527 2.64 10.43 -42.28
N LEU A 528 2.73 9.51 -43.22
CA LEU A 528 3.62 9.64 -44.40
C LEU A 528 2.85 10.04 -45.67
N ILE A 529 1.55 10.21 -45.53
CA ILE A 529 0.62 10.69 -46.55
C ILE A 529 -0.32 11.71 -45.95
N ASP A 530 -0.99 12.51 -46.74
CA ASP A 530 -2.03 13.44 -46.32
C ASP A 530 -3.06 12.72 -45.43
N SER A 531 -3.21 13.21 -44.23
CA SER A 531 -4.12 12.65 -43.20
C SER A 531 -5.61 12.92 -43.49
N GLY A 532 -5.90 13.81 -44.43
CA GLY A 532 -7.24 14.30 -44.77
C GLY A 532 -7.73 15.44 -43.90
N VAL A 533 -6.87 15.98 -43.01
CA VAL A 533 -7.16 17.15 -42.16
C VAL A 533 -5.98 18.12 -42.17
N ASP A 534 -6.24 19.38 -42.49
CA ASP A 534 -5.21 20.39 -42.69
C ASP A 534 -4.31 20.63 -41.48
N GLU A 535 -4.85 20.45 -40.28
CA GLU A 535 -4.15 20.66 -39.02
C GLU A 535 -3.17 19.53 -38.65
N PHE A 536 -3.12 18.44 -39.46
CA PHE A 536 -2.22 17.31 -39.22
C PHE A 536 -1.53 16.86 -40.53
N PRO A 537 -0.63 17.67 -41.08
CA PRO A 537 0.08 17.36 -42.32
C PRO A 537 1.06 16.20 -42.16
N ALA A 538 1.38 15.53 -43.27
CA ALA A 538 2.31 14.41 -43.31
C ALA A 538 3.77 14.85 -43.20
N LEU A 539 4.61 13.97 -42.61
CA LEU A 539 6.06 14.12 -42.62
C LEU A 539 6.64 13.65 -43.96
N SER A 540 7.68 14.33 -44.41
CA SER A 540 8.60 13.80 -45.42
C SER A 540 9.49 12.71 -44.79
N ALA A 541 10.17 11.91 -45.62
CA ALA A 541 11.09 10.89 -45.17
C ALA A 541 12.24 11.46 -44.31
N ASP A 542 12.75 12.64 -44.64
CA ASP A 542 13.83 13.30 -43.89
C ASP A 542 13.34 13.83 -42.55
N GLU A 543 12.15 14.43 -42.50
CA GLU A 543 11.52 14.86 -41.24
C GLU A 543 11.22 13.65 -40.31
N LEU A 544 10.75 12.52 -40.86
CA LEU A 544 10.57 11.27 -40.11
C LEU A 544 11.89 10.81 -39.48
N GLU A 545 13.01 10.81 -40.25
CA GLU A 545 14.33 10.42 -39.74
C GLU A 545 14.77 11.35 -38.58
N GLU A 546 14.61 12.64 -38.75
CA GLU A 546 14.99 13.63 -37.73
C GLU A 546 14.15 13.51 -36.46
N ASP A 547 12.84 13.25 -36.58
CA ASP A 547 11.94 13.03 -35.44
C ASP A 547 12.22 11.69 -34.76
N LEU A 548 12.48 10.62 -35.51
CA LEU A 548 12.93 9.33 -34.97
C LEU A 548 14.24 9.47 -34.18
N ALA A 549 15.21 10.25 -34.71
CA ALA A 549 16.46 10.50 -34.01
C ALA A 549 16.26 11.25 -32.66
N GLU A 550 15.26 12.15 -32.59
CA GLU A 550 14.92 12.84 -31.33
C GLU A 550 14.26 11.88 -30.34
N LEU A 551 13.29 11.07 -30.81
CA LEU A 551 12.59 10.11 -29.95
C LEU A 551 13.50 8.98 -29.46
N ALA A 552 14.49 8.58 -30.27
CA ALA A 552 15.47 7.57 -29.86
C ALA A 552 16.28 7.99 -28.62
N LYS A 553 16.54 9.31 -28.42
CA LYS A 553 17.27 9.84 -27.26
C LYS A 553 16.53 9.65 -25.93
N ILE A 554 15.22 9.43 -25.97
CA ILE A 554 14.34 9.30 -24.81
C ILE A 554 13.59 7.97 -24.79
N ASP A 555 13.95 7.06 -25.67
CA ASP A 555 13.31 5.75 -25.86
C ASP A 555 11.79 5.81 -26.11
N ALA A 556 11.28 6.88 -26.69
CA ALA A 556 9.88 7.05 -27.00
C ALA A 556 9.48 6.30 -28.28
N LEU A 557 8.20 5.90 -28.36
CA LEU A 557 7.64 5.15 -29.48
C LEU A 557 7.11 6.10 -30.56
N MET A 558 7.48 5.86 -31.81
CA MET A 558 6.86 6.47 -33.00
C MET A 558 5.84 5.50 -33.59
N LEU A 559 4.60 5.95 -33.75
CA LEU A 559 3.53 5.25 -34.48
C LEU A 559 3.43 5.82 -35.89
N VAL A 560 3.36 4.97 -36.87
CA VAL A 560 3.42 5.41 -38.28
C VAL A 560 2.20 4.93 -39.09
N HIS A 561 1.40 5.88 -39.60
CA HIS A 561 0.48 5.60 -40.69
C HIS A 561 1.30 5.58 -41.99
N ALA A 562 1.56 4.39 -42.49
CA ALA A 562 2.52 4.16 -43.55
C ALA A 562 1.82 3.88 -44.91
N GLU A 563 1.52 4.92 -45.67
CA GLU A 563 1.14 4.84 -47.08
C GLU A 563 2.03 5.82 -47.88
N ASP A 564 2.57 5.36 -49.02
CA ASP A 564 3.46 6.17 -49.86
C ASP A 564 2.65 7.05 -50.82
N PRO A 565 2.79 8.39 -50.76
CA PRO A 565 2.04 9.31 -51.59
C PRO A 565 2.36 9.17 -53.08
N GLN A 566 3.60 8.83 -53.44
CA GLN A 566 3.99 8.71 -54.85
C GLN A 566 3.36 7.48 -55.52
N VAL A 567 3.29 6.36 -54.77
CA VAL A 567 2.61 5.16 -55.27
C VAL A 567 1.12 5.43 -55.46
N ILE A 568 0.49 6.14 -54.48
CA ILE A 568 -0.93 6.50 -54.59
C ILE A 568 -1.20 7.48 -55.74
N ASP A 569 -0.35 8.48 -55.97
CA ASP A 569 -0.48 9.44 -57.06
C ASP A 569 -0.37 8.79 -58.46
N GLN A 570 0.45 7.73 -58.52
CA GLN A 570 0.61 6.94 -59.75
C GLN A 570 -0.48 5.89 -59.95
N ALA A 571 -1.26 5.59 -58.91
CA ALA A 571 -2.33 4.61 -58.97
C ALA A 571 -3.56 5.13 -59.74
N SER A 572 -4.52 4.24 -60.01
CA SER A 572 -5.76 4.58 -60.70
C SER A 572 -6.59 5.59 -59.91
N GLN A 573 -6.79 6.77 -60.45
CA GLN A 573 -7.59 7.85 -59.86
C GLN A 573 -9.08 7.77 -60.23
N ARG A 574 -9.61 6.57 -60.50
CA ARG A 574 -11.05 6.40 -60.79
C ARG A 574 -11.84 6.65 -59.49
N SER A 575 -12.87 7.48 -59.61
CA SER A 575 -13.82 7.74 -58.53
C SER A 575 -15.19 7.10 -58.86
N GLY A 576 -16.03 6.92 -57.82
CA GLY A 576 -17.39 6.42 -58.01
C GLY A 576 -17.83 5.45 -56.93
N ALA A 577 -18.93 4.75 -57.22
CA ALA A 577 -19.57 3.88 -56.26
C ALA A 577 -18.93 2.48 -56.15
N ARG A 578 -18.02 2.08 -57.06
CA ARG A 578 -17.44 0.73 -57.01
C ARG A 578 -16.27 0.67 -56.04
N TYR A 579 -16.33 -0.30 -55.13
CA TYR A 579 -15.24 -0.52 -54.16
C TYR A 579 -13.91 -0.90 -54.85
N SER A 580 -13.98 -1.68 -55.92
CA SER A 580 -12.79 -2.04 -56.70
C SER A 580 -12.03 -0.86 -57.30
N ASP A 581 -12.72 0.23 -57.65
CA ASP A 581 -12.05 1.45 -58.14
C ASP A 581 -11.33 2.18 -56.97
N PHE A 582 -11.94 2.20 -55.79
CA PHE A 582 -11.31 2.72 -54.58
C PHE A 582 -10.11 1.85 -54.16
N LEU A 583 -10.24 0.53 -54.16
CA LEU A 583 -9.14 -0.39 -53.85
C LEU A 583 -7.96 -0.20 -54.80
N ALA A 584 -8.23 -0.06 -56.11
CA ALA A 584 -7.20 0.19 -57.11
C ALA A 584 -6.51 1.56 -56.99
N SER A 585 -7.13 2.54 -56.31
CA SER A 585 -6.51 3.82 -56.01
C SER A 585 -5.52 3.79 -54.86
N ARG A 586 -5.53 2.70 -54.04
CA ARG A 586 -4.64 2.49 -52.90
C ARG A 586 -4.05 1.07 -52.94
N PRO A 587 -3.14 0.80 -53.89
CA PRO A 587 -2.59 -0.54 -54.07
C PRO A 587 -1.76 -0.96 -52.84
N PRO A 588 -1.57 -2.28 -52.60
CA PRO A 588 -0.77 -2.80 -51.48
C PRO A 588 0.65 -2.23 -51.43
N GLU A 589 1.21 -1.90 -52.59
CA GLU A 589 2.55 -1.31 -52.72
C GLU A 589 2.68 0.03 -51.98
N ALA A 590 1.59 0.80 -51.85
CA ALA A 590 1.62 2.05 -51.06
C ALA A 590 2.00 1.81 -49.59
N GLU A 591 1.41 0.79 -48.97
CA GLU A 591 1.81 0.39 -47.59
C GLU A 591 3.21 -0.24 -47.57
N ASN A 592 3.48 -1.16 -48.52
CA ASN A 592 4.74 -1.92 -48.53
C ASN A 592 5.96 -1.00 -48.66
N VAL A 593 5.89 0.02 -49.55
CA VAL A 593 6.98 0.99 -49.79
C VAL A 593 7.17 1.90 -48.57
N ALA A 594 6.08 2.45 -48.03
CA ALA A 594 6.14 3.34 -46.87
C ALA A 594 6.64 2.62 -45.61
N ILE A 595 6.23 1.35 -45.40
CA ILE A 595 6.72 0.52 -44.28
C ILE A 595 8.21 0.24 -44.45
N ALA A 596 8.68 -0.08 -45.65
CA ALA A 596 10.11 -0.30 -45.90
C ALA A 596 10.93 0.99 -45.67
N GLU A 597 10.42 2.16 -46.04
CA GLU A 597 11.04 3.45 -45.75
C GLU A 597 11.10 3.71 -44.25
N ALA A 598 10.00 3.50 -43.49
CA ALA A 598 9.98 3.64 -42.05
C ALA A 598 10.97 2.70 -41.36
N ILE A 599 11.08 1.45 -41.79
CA ILE A 599 12.08 0.47 -41.34
C ILE A 599 13.49 0.99 -41.58
N ALA A 600 13.78 1.50 -42.79
CA ALA A 600 15.11 2.02 -43.14
C ALA A 600 15.52 3.20 -42.21
N ARG A 601 14.62 4.17 -42.01
CA ARG A 601 14.87 5.33 -41.12
C ARG A 601 15.00 4.93 -39.64
N ALA A 602 14.21 3.98 -39.19
CA ALA A 602 14.33 3.47 -37.86
C ALA A 602 15.65 2.69 -37.63
N HIS A 603 16.17 1.98 -38.63
CA HIS A 603 17.50 1.37 -38.54
C HIS A 603 18.63 2.41 -38.44
N LEU A 604 18.54 3.51 -39.16
CA LEU A 604 19.54 4.59 -39.11
C LEU A 604 19.59 5.27 -37.75
N THR A 605 18.44 5.44 -37.11
CA THR A 605 18.30 6.20 -35.87
C THR A 605 18.31 5.35 -34.59
N GLY A 606 18.07 4.04 -34.74
CA GLY A 606 17.90 3.12 -33.59
C GLY A 606 16.59 3.34 -32.83
N ALA A 607 15.63 4.05 -33.39
CA ALA A 607 14.35 4.36 -32.76
C ALA A 607 13.42 3.15 -32.64
N ARG A 608 12.43 3.27 -31.76
CA ARG A 608 11.29 2.33 -31.67
C ARG A 608 10.19 2.79 -32.62
N ILE A 609 9.67 1.88 -33.44
CA ILE A 609 8.54 2.19 -34.33
C ILE A 609 7.41 1.19 -34.14
N HIS A 610 6.18 1.65 -34.38
CA HIS A 610 4.97 0.85 -34.46
C HIS A 610 4.23 1.14 -35.75
N ILE A 611 3.99 0.10 -36.55
CA ILE A 611 3.20 0.21 -37.78
C ILE A 611 1.73 0.07 -37.42
N LEU A 612 0.97 1.13 -37.68
CA LEU A 612 -0.45 1.21 -37.39
C LEU A 612 -1.26 0.40 -38.42
N HIS A 613 -2.41 -0.15 -37.96
CA HIS A 613 -3.51 -0.68 -38.77
C HIS A 613 -3.07 -1.37 -40.06
N LEU A 614 -2.11 -2.31 -39.98
CA LEU A 614 -1.59 -3.04 -41.18
C LEU A 614 -2.72 -3.73 -41.93
N SER A 615 -2.92 -3.31 -43.18
CA SER A 615 -3.88 -3.87 -44.10
C SER A 615 -3.20 -4.77 -45.16
N SER A 616 -2.02 -4.39 -45.68
CA SER A 616 -1.29 -5.18 -46.67
C SER A 616 -0.46 -6.30 -46.02
N ALA A 617 -0.82 -7.54 -46.31
CA ALA A 617 0.00 -8.69 -45.91
C ALA A 617 1.33 -8.80 -46.71
N GLY A 618 1.51 -7.97 -47.75
CA GLY A 618 2.76 -7.90 -48.51
C GLY A 618 3.94 -7.38 -47.69
N ALA A 619 3.71 -6.62 -46.62
CA ALA A 619 4.74 -6.07 -45.76
C ALA A 619 5.26 -7.07 -44.71
N LEU A 620 4.58 -8.20 -44.46
CA LEU A 620 4.90 -9.13 -43.33
C LEU A 620 6.34 -9.63 -43.42
N ASP A 621 6.81 -10.01 -44.60
CA ASP A 621 8.17 -10.56 -44.76
C ASP A 621 9.24 -9.52 -44.40
N SER A 622 9.08 -8.27 -44.86
CA SER A 622 10.02 -7.16 -44.58
C SER A 622 10.04 -6.82 -43.06
N ILE A 623 8.88 -6.83 -42.40
CA ILE A 623 8.75 -6.60 -40.96
C ILE A 623 9.44 -7.72 -40.17
N ALA A 624 9.23 -9.00 -40.58
CA ALA A 624 9.85 -10.15 -39.95
C ALA A 624 11.38 -10.13 -40.09
N VAL A 625 11.91 -9.68 -41.26
CA VAL A 625 13.35 -9.49 -41.48
C VAL A 625 13.87 -8.39 -40.58
N ALA A 626 13.26 -7.20 -40.56
CA ALA A 626 13.69 -6.07 -39.75
C ALA A 626 13.74 -6.43 -38.26
N ARG A 627 12.77 -7.20 -37.76
CA ARG A 627 12.73 -7.68 -36.35
C ARG A 627 13.88 -8.66 -36.08
N ARG A 628 14.17 -9.59 -36.98
CA ARG A 628 15.33 -10.51 -36.85
C ARG A 628 16.66 -9.77 -36.86
N ASP A 629 16.76 -8.68 -37.59
CA ASP A 629 17.95 -7.82 -37.62
C ASP A 629 18.09 -6.91 -36.40
N GLY A 630 17.18 -7.05 -35.42
CA GLY A 630 17.23 -6.37 -34.14
C GLY A 630 16.52 -5.02 -34.08
N LEU A 631 15.77 -4.63 -35.12
CA LEU A 631 14.96 -3.41 -35.07
C LEU A 631 13.81 -3.58 -34.05
N ARG A 632 13.62 -2.58 -33.24
CA ARG A 632 12.51 -2.51 -32.28
C ARG A 632 11.23 -2.04 -32.98
N ILE A 633 10.65 -2.95 -33.75
CA ILE A 633 9.42 -2.73 -34.50
C ILE A 633 8.28 -3.58 -33.96
N SER A 634 7.11 -2.98 -33.79
CA SER A 634 5.86 -3.64 -33.51
C SER A 634 4.79 -3.27 -34.54
N VAL A 635 3.72 -4.07 -34.60
CA VAL A 635 2.70 -3.95 -35.67
C VAL A 635 1.33 -4.27 -35.09
N GLU A 636 0.34 -3.47 -35.47
CA GLU A 636 -1.08 -3.74 -35.16
C GLU A 636 -1.89 -3.97 -36.44
N THR A 637 -2.99 -4.70 -36.31
CA THR A 637 -4.02 -4.78 -37.35
C THR A 637 -5.40 -4.57 -36.72
N CYS A 638 -6.46 -4.52 -37.55
CA CYS A 638 -7.79 -4.13 -37.10
C CYS A 638 -8.85 -5.17 -37.43
N PRO A 639 -9.96 -5.21 -36.67
CA PRO A 639 -11.07 -6.14 -36.94
C PRO A 639 -11.60 -6.07 -38.35
N HIS A 640 -11.64 -4.90 -38.98
CA HIS A 640 -12.15 -4.76 -40.35
C HIS A 640 -11.25 -5.43 -41.39
N TYR A 641 -9.93 -5.49 -41.21
CA TYR A 641 -9.03 -6.22 -42.13
C TYR A 641 -9.06 -7.75 -41.89
N LEU A 642 -9.50 -8.17 -40.70
CA LEU A 642 -9.56 -9.58 -40.34
C LEU A 642 -10.92 -10.24 -40.56
N THR A 643 -11.99 -9.45 -40.71
CA THR A 643 -13.38 -9.95 -40.78
C THR A 643 -14.16 -9.52 -42.04
N LEU A 644 -13.63 -8.57 -42.81
CA LEU A 644 -14.23 -8.10 -44.07
C LEU A 644 -13.30 -8.43 -45.22
N VAL A 645 -13.86 -8.54 -46.42
CA VAL A 645 -13.11 -8.77 -47.67
C VAL A 645 -13.66 -7.88 -48.77
N ALA A 646 -12.80 -7.44 -49.63
CA ALA A 646 -13.10 -6.49 -50.72
C ALA A 646 -14.17 -7.06 -51.68
N GLU A 647 -14.14 -8.35 -51.90
CA GLU A 647 -15.05 -9.06 -52.79
C GLU A 647 -16.53 -8.99 -52.36
N ASP A 648 -16.77 -8.83 -51.07
CA ASP A 648 -18.11 -8.81 -50.48
C ASP A 648 -18.69 -7.40 -50.31
N ILE A 649 -17.92 -6.35 -50.66
CA ILE A 649 -18.34 -4.95 -50.46
C ILE A 649 -19.23 -4.50 -51.62
N PRO A 650 -20.51 -4.19 -51.35
CA PRO A 650 -21.43 -3.76 -52.42
C PRO A 650 -21.08 -2.37 -52.98
N ASP A 651 -21.42 -2.14 -54.20
CA ASP A 651 -21.32 -0.83 -54.85
C ASP A 651 -22.11 0.23 -54.05
N GLY A 652 -21.52 1.37 -53.79
CA GLY A 652 -22.12 2.48 -53.05
C GLY A 652 -22.13 2.28 -51.52
N ALA A 653 -21.64 1.15 -51.02
CA ALA A 653 -21.60 0.87 -49.60
C ALA A 653 -20.41 1.56 -48.91
N THR A 654 -20.41 2.88 -48.91
CA THR A 654 -19.32 3.71 -48.41
C THR A 654 -19.03 3.57 -46.92
N VAL A 655 -19.92 2.88 -46.14
CA VAL A 655 -19.67 2.50 -44.72
C VAL A 655 -18.43 1.63 -44.57
N TYR A 656 -17.97 0.93 -45.60
CA TYR A 656 -16.77 0.12 -45.65
C TYR A 656 -15.49 0.89 -46.00
N LYS A 657 -15.56 2.18 -46.32
CA LYS A 657 -14.37 2.96 -46.63
C LYS A 657 -13.49 3.18 -45.40
N CYS A 658 -12.25 2.76 -45.48
CA CYS A 658 -11.15 3.10 -44.58
C CYS A 658 -9.84 3.22 -45.33
N CYS A 659 -8.85 3.88 -44.76
CA CYS A 659 -7.52 4.05 -45.34
C CYS A 659 -6.48 3.61 -44.28
N PRO A 660 -5.67 2.61 -44.62
CA PRO A 660 -5.63 1.76 -45.83
C PRO A 660 -6.94 0.99 -46.06
N PRO A 661 -7.22 0.53 -47.33
CA PRO A 661 -8.48 -0.12 -47.66
C PRO A 661 -8.57 -1.57 -47.18
N ILE A 662 -9.80 -2.09 -47.03
CA ILE A 662 -10.07 -3.53 -46.86
C ILE A 662 -9.68 -4.25 -48.16
N ARG A 663 -8.85 -5.31 -48.02
CA ARG A 663 -8.31 -6.05 -49.16
C ARG A 663 -9.00 -7.39 -49.38
N GLU A 664 -8.49 -8.17 -50.30
CA GLU A 664 -9.05 -9.45 -50.75
C GLU A 664 -8.96 -10.54 -49.68
N ALA A 665 -9.75 -11.59 -49.82
CA ALA A 665 -9.82 -12.72 -48.91
C ALA A 665 -8.45 -13.38 -48.66
N ALA A 666 -7.65 -13.55 -49.70
CA ALA A 666 -6.32 -14.13 -49.62
C ALA A 666 -5.35 -13.26 -48.75
N ASN A 667 -5.46 -11.93 -48.86
CA ASN A 667 -4.70 -11.01 -48.02
C ASN A 667 -5.13 -11.09 -46.55
N ARG A 668 -6.44 -11.11 -46.26
CA ARG A 668 -6.99 -11.30 -44.91
C ARG A 668 -6.44 -12.57 -44.24
N ASP A 669 -6.42 -13.69 -44.97
CA ASP A 669 -5.96 -14.96 -44.42
C ASP A 669 -4.47 -14.93 -44.08
N ARG A 670 -3.65 -14.23 -44.88
CA ARG A 670 -2.23 -13.99 -44.54
C ARG A 670 -2.05 -13.06 -43.32
N LEU A 671 -2.93 -12.08 -43.08
CA LEU A 671 -2.88 -11.30 -41.82
C LEU A 671 -3.15 -12.16 -40.60
N TRP A 672 -4.09 -13.12 -40.68
CA TRP A 672 -4.30 -14.11 -39.65
C TRP A 672 -3.06 -14.99 -39.39
N ASP A 673 -2.33 -15.36 -40.45
CA ASP A 673 -1.06 -16.07 -40.33
C ASP A 673 -0.01 -15.21 -39.63
N GLY A 674 0.09 -13.92 -39.95
CA GLY A 674 0.98 -12.97 -39.29
C GLY A 674 0.66 -12.76 -37.80
N LEU A 675 -0.58 -12.89 -37.37
CA LEU A 675 -0.96 -12.93 -35.95
C LEU A 675 -0.52 -14.22 -35.27
N ARG A 676 -0.65 -15.38 -35.95
CA ARG A 676 -0.28 -16.70 -35.40
C ARG A 676 1.24 -16.85 -35.25
N ASP A 677 2.01 -16.35 -36.21
CA ASP A 677 3.48 -16.45 -36.19
C ASP A 677 4.14 -15.30 -35.36
N GLY A 678 3.35 -14.34 -34.89
CA GLY A 678 3.79 -13.23 -34.05
C GLY A 678 4.45 -12.08 -34.83
N THR A 679 4.33 -12.04 -36.18
CA THR A 679 4.76 -10.88 -36.96
C THR A 679 3.85 -9.67 -36.73
N ILE A 680 2.54 -9.89 -36.49
CA ILE A 680 1.60 -8.89 -36.02
C ILE A 680 1.42 -9.10 -34.50
N ASP A 681 1.62 -8.05 -33.72
CA ASP A 681 1.64 -8.11 -32.26
C ASP A 681 0.26 -8.04 -31.63
N CYS A 682 -0.62 -7.17 -32.16
CA CYS A 682 -1.91 -6.91 -31.51
C CYS A 682 -3.03 -6.54 -32.49
N ILE A 683 -4.25 -6.57 -31.95
CA ILE A 683 -5.48 -6.18 -32.64
C ILE A 683 -6.12 -5.03 -31.90
N VAL A 684 -6.33 -3.91 -32.59
CA VAL A 684 -6.93 -2.68 -32.08
C VAL A 684 -8.06 -2.22 -33.00
N SER A 685 -8.99 -1.40 -32.51
CA SER A 685 -10.19 -1.13 -33.27
C SER A 685 -9.99 -0.20 -34.49
N ASP A 686 -9.06 0.72 -34.38
CA ASP A 686 -9.03 1.93 -35.23
C ASP A 686 -10.44 2.53 -35.38
N HIS A 687 -11.11 2.66 -34.21
CA HIS A 687 -12.44 3.25 -34.18
C HIS A 687 -12.37 4.71 -34.63
N SER A 688 -12.85 4.95 -35.84
CA SER A 688 -12.74 6.23 -36.51
C SER A 688 -14.09 6.68 -37.12
N PRO A 689 -15.02 7.10 -36.26
CA PRO A 689 -16.38 7.49 -36.62
C PRO A 689 -16.44 8.88 -37.27
N SER A 690 -17.46 9.08 -38.10
CA SER A 690 -17.85 10.37 -38.64
C SER A 690 -19.37 10.48 -38.69
N THR A 691 -19.90 11.65 -39.10
CA THR A 691 -21.36 11.78 -39.22
C THR A 691 -21.89 10.92 -40.35
N ARG A 692 -23.19 10.61 -40.32
CA ARG A 692 -23.83 9.84 -41.40
C ARG A 692 -23.67 10.48 -42.77
N GLU A 693 -23.78 11.79 -42.83
CA GLU A 693 -23.67 12.56 -44.08
C GLU A 693 -22.26 12.47 -44.71
N GLN A 694 -21.24 12.53 -43.86
CA GLN A 694 -19.85 12.37 -44.29
C GLN A 694 -19.54 10.91 -44.71
N LYS A 695 -20.10 9.95 -43.98
CA LYS A 695 -19.86 8.53 -44.23
C LYS A 695 -20.64 7.97 -45.42
N GLN A 696 -21.83 8.48 -45.63
CA GLN A 696 -22.76 8.05 -46.69
C GLN A 696 -23.19 9.24 -47.56
N PRO A 697 -22.27 9.78 -48.37
CA PRO A 697 -22.62 10.89 -49.27
C PRO A 697 -23.62 10.41 -50.33
N PRO A 698 -24.46 11.33 -50.85
CA PRO A 698 -25.35 11.03 -51.97
C PRO A 698 -24.58 10.44 -53.18
N GLY A 699 -25.13 9.37 -53.79
CA GLY A 699 -24.49 8.68 -54.92
C GLY A 699 -23.50 7.58 -54.51
N GLY A 700 -23.14 7.44 -53.21
CA GLY A 700 -22.29 6.37 -52.73
C GLY A 700 -20.87 6.39 -53.31
N ASP A 701 -20.32 7.55 -53.59
CA ASP A 701 -18.97 7.71 -54.13
C ASP A 701 -17.92 7.51 -53.03
N PHE A 702 -17.06 6.52 -53.23
CA PHE A 702 -15.96 6.23 -52.30
C PHE A 702 -14.89 7.33 -52.25
N ALA A 703 -14.70 8.11 -53.30
CA ALA A 703 -13.75 9.23 -53.24
C ALA A 703 -14.23 10.36 -52.31
N VAL A 704 -15.54 10.60 -52.25
CA VAL A 704 -16.16 11.67 -51.46
C VAL A 704 -16.39 11.27 -50.00
N ALA A 705 -16.74 10.00 -49.76
CA ALA A 705 -17.02 9.52 -48.41
C ALA A 705 -15.82 9.66 -47.45
N TRP A 706 -16.08 9.99 -46.20
CA TRP A 706 -15.05 9.99 -45.17
C TRP A 706 -14.56 8.57 -44.82
N GLY A 707 -13.24 8.39 -44.67
CA GLY A 707 -12.63 7.13 -44.27
C GLY A 707 -12.84 6.82 -42.75
N GLY A 708 -12.81 5.56 -42.40
CA GLY A 708 -12.87 5.09 -41.02
C GLY A 708 -14.03 4.13 -40.72
N ILE A 709 -13.82 3.19 -39.78
CA ILE A 709 -14.80 2.17 -39.39
C ILE A 709 -15.16 2.37 -37.94
N SER A 710 -16.46 2.29 -37.60
CA SER A 710 -16.95 2.33 -36.23
C SER A 710 -17.13 0.90 -35.70
N SER A 711 -16.24 0.45 -34.77
CA SER A 711 -16.19 -0.95 -34.31
C SER A 711 -15.85 -1.14 -32.85
N LEU A 712 -15.50 -0.09 -32.10
CA LEU A 712 -14.99 -0.18 -30.71
C LEU A 712 -15.83 -1.12 -29.80
N GLN A 713 -17.15 -1.02 -29.84
CA GLN A 713 -18.04 -1.88 -29.06
C GLN A 713 -18.07 -3.34 -29.55
N LEU A 714 -17.73 -3.60 -30.78
CA LEU A 714 -17.92 -4.89 -31.46
C LEU A 714 -16.62 -5.69 -31.60
N GLY A 715 -15.46 -5.08 -31.34
CA GLY A 715 -14.13 -5.62 -31.66
C GLY A 715 -13.94 -7.06 -31.19
N LEU A 716 -14.20 -7.36 -29.91
CA LEU A 716 -14.05 -8.71 -29.37
C LEU A 716 -14.97 -9.72 -30.06
N SER A 717 -16.24 -9.38 -30.24
CA SER A 717 -17.22 -10.28 -30.87
C SER A 717 -16.90 -10.55 -32.35
N LEU A 718 -16.40 -9.54 -33.06
CA LEU A 718 -15.96 -9.67 -34.44
C LEU A 718 -14.78 -10.64 -34.54
N ILE A 719 -13.73 -10.38 -33.78
CA ILE A 719 -12.52 -11.23 -33.79
C ILE A 719 -12.82 -12.64 -33.29
N TRP A 720 -13.62 -12.77 -32.22
CA TRP A 720 -13.96 -14.08 -31.68
C TRP A 720 -14.81 -14.93 -32.65
N THR A 721 -15.69 -14.30 -33.43
CA THR A 721 -16.48 -14.99 -34.44
C THR A 721 -15.56 -15.66 -35.50
N GLU A 722 -14.62 -14.94 -36.03
CA GLU A 722 -13.65 -15.43 -37.05
C GLU A 722 -12.62 -16.39 -36.41
N ALA A 723 -12.13 -16.10 -35.19
CA ALA A 723 -11.14 -16.91 -34.48
C ALA A 723 -11.68 -18.33 -34.22
N ARG A 724 -12.96 -18.46 -33.88
CA ARG A 724 -13.63 -19.75 -33.66
C ARG A 724 -13.63 -20.61 -34.94
N GLU A 725 -13.90 -20.03 -36.09
CA GLU A 725 -13.86 -20.72 -37.38
C GLU A 725 -12.44 -21.17 -37.76
N ARG A 726 -11.45 -20.47 -37.27
CA ARG A 726 -10.02 -20.73 -37.48
C ARG A 726 -9.39 -21.59 -36.38
N ALA A 727 -10.21 -22.13 -35.43
CA ALA A 727 -9.78 -22.91 -34.27
C ALA A 727 -8.75 -22.18 -33.37
N ILE A 728 -8.80 -20.86 -33.27
CA ILE A 728 -7.96 -20.04 -32.41
C ILE A 728 -8.62 -19.97 -31.02
N PRO A 729 -7.91 -20.27 -29.93
CA PRO A 729 -8.45 -20.27 -28.59
C PRO A 729 -8.68 -18.85 -28.05
N LEU A 730 -9.57 -18.73 -27.04
CA LEU A 730 -9.98 -17.43 -26.50
C LEU A 730 -8.83 -16.68 -25.81
N ASP A 731 -7.96 -17.38 -25.14
CA ASP A 731 -6.78 -16.79 -24.47
C ASP A 731 -5.86 -16.08 -25.46
N GLN A 732 -5.67 -16.65 -26.64
CA GLN A 732 -4.88 -16.02 -27.70
C GLN A 732 -5.57 -14.75 -28.23
N VAL A 733 -6.89 -14.78 -28.45
CA VAL A 733 -7.66 -13.59 -28.87
C VAL A 733 -7.57 -12.49 -27.81
N VAL A 734 -7.75 -12.84 -26.54
CA VAL A 734 -7.64 -11.89 -25.43
C VAL A 734 -6.21 -11.36 -25.30
N HIS A 735 -5.19 -12.19 -25.51
CA HIS A 735 -3.81 -11.71 -25.52
C HIS A 735 -3.60 -10.62 -26.58
N TRP A 736 -4.07 -10.82 -27.81
CA TRP A 736 -3.94 -9.84 -28.90
C TRP A 736 -4.72 -8.54 -28.67
N MET A 737 -5.82 -8.58 -27.89
CA MET A 737 -6.72 -7.43 -27.69
C MET A 737 -6.62 -6.83 -26.28
N SER A 738 -5.77 -7.37 -25.43
CA SER A 738 -5.62 -6.92 -24.03
C SER A 738 -4.16 -6.86 -23.60
N GLY A 739 -3.49 -8.01 -23.47
CA GLY A 739 -2.12 -8.11 -22.97
C GLY A 739 -1.10 -7.44 -23.90
N ALA A 740 -1.19 -7.69 -25.20
CA ALA A 740 -0.25 -7.14 -26.17
C ALA A 740 -0.37 -5.60 -26.34
N PRO A 741 -1.58 -5.01 -26.51
CA PRO A 741 -1.71 -3.54 -26.53
C PRO A 741 -1.28 -2.90 -25.20
N ALA A 742 -1.57 -3.53 -24.05
CA ALA A 742 -1.10 -3.03 -22.76
C ALA A 742 0.43 -3.00 -22.66
N ALA A 743 1.09 -4.07 -23.14
CA ALA A 743 2.56 -4.14 -23.17
C ALA A 743 3.16 -3.10 -24.12
N LEU A 744 2.56 -2.88 -25.32
CA LEU A 744 2.96 -1.84 -26.26
C LEU A 744 2.97 -0.45 -25.61
N ALA A 745 1.92 -0.16 -24.84
CA ALA A 745 1.75 1.10 -24.13
C ALA A 745 2.48 1.19 -22.79
N GLY A 746 3.17 0.13 -22.34
CA GLY A 746 3.85 0.10 -21.03
C GLY A 746 2.90 0.05 -19.84
N LEU A 747 1.64 -0.35 -20.02
CA LEU A 747 0.62 -0.43 -18.98
C LEU A 747 0.75 -1.74 -18.18
N THR A 748 1.72 -1.80 -17.26
CA THR A 748 2.08 -3.03 -16.55
C THR A 748 1.00 -3.56 -15.61
N ALA A 749 0.08 -2.73 -15.13
CA ALA A 749 -1.02 -3.13 -14.25
C ALA A 749 -2.27 -3.60 -15.00
N LYS A 750 -2.35 -3.39 -16.32
CA LYS A 750 -3.54 -3.63 -17.15
C LYS A 750 -3.36 -4.83 -18.10
N GLY A 751 -4.46 -5.22 -18.75
CA GLY A 751 -4.44 -6.26 -19.79
C GLY A 751 -4.27 -7.68 -19.29
N ARG A 752 -4.37 -7.94 -17.99
CA ARG A 752 -4.19 -9.28 -17.39
C ARG A 752 -4.98 -9.44 -16.09
N ILE A 753 -5.33 -10.68 -15.76
CA ILE A 753 -5.83 -11.06 -14.43
C ILE A 753 -4.68 -11.72 -13.66
N ALA A 754 -4.12 -10.99 -12.71
CA ALA A 754 -3.06 -11.45 -11.81
C ALA A 754 -3.12 -10.68 -10.49
N VAL A 755 -2.62 -11.27 -9.42
CA VAL A 755 -2.48 -10.55 -8.14
C VAL A 755 -1.57 -9.32 -8.35
N GLY A 756 -1.99 -8.17 -7.86
CA GLY A 756 -1.32 -6.88 -8.03
C GLY A 756 -1.72 -6.10 -9.29
N ALA A 757 -2.48 -6.70 -10.22
CA ALA A 757 -3.01 -5.99 -11.38
C ALA A 757 -4.29 -5.20 -11.03
N ASP A 758 -4.62 -4.20 -11.84
CA ASP A 758 -5.89 -3.49 -11.75
C ASP A 758 -7.06 -4.49 -11.90
N ALA A 759 -8.11 -4.27 -11.12
CA ALA A 759 -9.29 -5.11 -11.17
C ALA A 759 -10.20 -4.71 -12.35
N ASP A 760 -9.63 -4.75 -13.55
CA ASP A 760 -10.28 -4.43 -14.81
C ASP A 760 -10.69 -5.73 -15.50
N PHE A 761 -12.00 -5.94 -15.69
CA PHE A 761 -12.54 -7.21 -16.19
C PHE A 761 -13.64 -7.01 -17.20
N ALA A 762 -13.82 -8.03 -18.07
CA ALA A 762 -15.05 -8.22 -18.80
C ALA A 762 -15.64 -9.62 -18.53
N ILE A 763 -16.95 -9.69 -18.34
CA ILE A 763 -17.69 -10.94 -18.30
C ILE A 763 -18.14 -11.22 -19.72
N PHE A 764 -17.64 -12.30 -20.29
CA PHE A 764 -17.82 -12.65 -21.69
C PHE A 764 -18.56 -14.00 -21.84
N ALA A 765 -19.62 -14.01 -22.65
CA ALA A 765 -20.37 -15.21 -23.00
C ALA A 765 -19.96 -15.69 -24.41
N PRO A 766 -18.95 -16.56 -24.57
CA PRO A 766 -18.31 -16.85 -25.85
C PRO A 766 -19.23 -17.61 -26.84
N ASP A 767 -20.24 -18.29 -26.36
CA ASP A 767 -21.13 -19.07 -27.22
C ASP A 767 -22.45 -18.37 -27.56
N GLU A 768 -22.74 -17.25 -26.91
CA GLU A 768 -23.93 -16.45 -27.22
C GLU A 768 -23.83 -15.82 -28.60
N THR A 769 -24.94 -15.88 -29.35
CA THR A 769 -25.04 -15.26 -30.68
C THR A 769 -26.04 -14.11 -30.65
N PHE A 770 -25.71 -13.05 -31.40
CA PHE A 770 -26.60 -11.91 -31.55
C PHE A 770 -26.43 -11.29 -32.96
N THR A 771 -27.44 -10.55 -33.39
CA THR A 771 -27.38 -9.76 -34.61
C THR A 771 -27.07 -8.31 -34.22
N VAL A 772 -26.12 -7.70 -34.91
CA VAL A 772 -25.77 -6.29 -34.70
C VAL A 772 -26.93 -5.41 -35.15
N ASP A 773 -27.38 -4.53 -34.27
CA ASP A 773 -28.29 -3.43 -34.61
C ASP A 773 -27.56 -2.12 -34.31
N ALA A 774 -27.16 -1.40 -35.38
CA ALA A 774 -26.42 -0.16 -35.23
C ALA A 774 -27.07 0.85 -34.29
N ARG A 775 -28.41 0.86 -34.17
CA ARG A 775 -29.18 1.78 -33.32
C ARG A 775 -28.98 1.53 -31.82
N THR A 776 -28.51 0.33 -31.44
CA THR A 776 -28.27 -0.07 -30.05
C THR A 776 -26.84 0.17 -29.59
N LEU A 777 -25.94 0.52 -30.52
CA LEU A 777 -24.54 0.76 -30.21
C LEU A 777 -24.39 2.10 -29.45
N LYS A 778 -23.34 2.18 -28.64
CA LYS A 778 -23.14 3.29 -27.69
C LYS A 778 -22.32 4.46 -28.25
N HIS A 779 -21.64 4.24 -29.39
CA HIS A 779 -20.97 5.36 -30.08
C HIS A 779 -21.99 6.35 -30.66
N LYS A 780 -21.56 7.59 -30.87
CA LYS A 780 -22.47 8.71 -31.16
C LYS A 780 -23.24 8.55 -32.48
N ASN A 781 -22.57 8.24 -33.56
CA ASN A 781 -23.18 8.08 -34.86
C ASN A 781 -23.49 6.61 -35.10
N HIS A 782 -24.78 6.25 -35.22
CA HIS A 782 -25.24 4.87 -35.40
C HIS A 782 -25.03 4.40 -36.83
N VAL A 783 -23.75 4.43 -37.27
CA VAL A 783 -23.30 4.01 -38.60
C VAL A 783 -22.12 3.05 -38.42
N THR A 784 -22.26 1.82 -38.91
CA THR A 784 -21.20 0.82 -38.87
C THR A 784 -21.28 -0.11 -40.10
N ALA A 785 -20.16 -0.63 -40.56
CA ALA A 785 -20.08 -1.66 -41.59
C ALA A 785 -20.62 -3.02 -41.15
N TYR A 786 -20.98 -3.17 -39.88
CA TYR A 786 -21.39 -4.46 -39.29
C TYR A 786 -22.89 -4.58 -38.99
N ASP A 787 -23.68 -3.57 -39.34
CA ASP A 787 -25.14 -3.60 -39.16
C ASP A 787 -25.77 -4.83 -39.82
N GLY A 788 -26.62 -5.54 -39.09
CA GLY A 788 -27.24 -6.77 -39.57
C GLY A 788 -26.35 -8.02 -39.52
N LYS A 789 -25.03 -7.92 -39.20
CA LYS A 789 -24.17 -9.09 -39.11
C LYS A 789 -24.50 -9.91 -37.86
N ARG A 790 -24.49 -11.24 -38.00
CA ARG A 790 -24.63 -12.18 -36.89
C ARG A 790 -23.25 -12.47 -36.32
N LEU A 791 -23.06 -12.15 -35.04
CA LEU A 791 -21.81 -12.35 -34.32
C LEU A 791 -21.98 -13.39 -33.20
N ARG A 792 -20.86 -13.97 -32.76
CA ARG A 792 -20.74 -14.87 -31.63
C ARG A 792 -19.84 -14.25 -30.58
N GLY A 793 -20.20 -14.50 -29.31
CA GLY A 793 -19.50 -13.93 -28.16
C GLY A 793 -20.04 -12.56 -27.79
N ARG A 794 -20.60 -12.46 -26.58
CA ARG A 794 -21.20 -11.22 -26.09
C ARG A 794 -20.60 -10.80 -24.76
N VAL A 795 -20.21 -9.53 -24.66
CA VAL A 795 -19.85 -8.93 -23.38
C VAL A 795 -21.12 -8.64 -22.58
N ARG A 796 -21.19 -9.18 -21.37
CA ARG A 796 -22.33 -9.04 -20.46
C ARG A 796 -22.16 -7.91 -19.46
N ALA A 797 -20.92 -7.72 -18.96
CA ALA A 797 -20.59 -6.67 -18.04
C ALA A 797 -19.10 -6.32 -18.14
N THR A 798 -18.78 -5.10 -17.81
CA THR A 798 -17.39 -4.59 -17.74
C THR A 798 -17.18 -3.96 -16.38
N TYR A 799 -16.04 -4.24 -15.81
CA TYR A 799 -15.61 -3.72 -14.51
C TYR A 799 -14.32 -2.92 -14.68
N LEU A 800 -14.29 -1.75 -14.08
CA LEU A 800 -13.12 -0.89 -14.00
C LEU A 800 -12.73 -0.74 -12.52
N ARG A 801 -11.54 -1.18 -12.17
CA ARG A 801 -11.06 -1.22 -10.77
C ARG A 801 -12.09 -1.87 -9.81
N GLY A 802 -12.68 -2.99 -10.25
CA GLY A 802 -13.67 -3.74 -9.47
C GLY A 802 -15.07 -3.12 -9.38
N VAL A 803 -15.31 -2.00 -10.05
CA VAL A 803 -16.62 -1.34 -10.13
C VAL A 803 -17.25 -1.58 -11.48
N ALA A 804 -18.51 -2.04 -11.50
CA ALA A 804 -19.25 -2.26 -12.74
C ALA A 804 -19.46 -0.93 -13.49
N VAL A 805 -19.14 -0.90 -14.78
CA VAL A 805 -19.35 0.27 -15.64
C VAL A 805 -20.77 0.21 -16.21
N ASP A 806 -21.67 0.97 -15.61
CA ASP A 806 -23.10 1.01 -16.01
C ASP A 806 -23.44 2.10 -17.04
N GLY A 807 -22.43 2.89 -17.44
CA GLY A 807 -22.58 4.00 -18.37
C GLY A 807 -23.33 5.23 -17.83
N LYS A 808 -23.59 5.29 -16.51
CA LYS A 808 -24.25 6.42 -15.86
C LYS A 808 -23.27 7.33 -15.12
N ILE A 809 -22.32 6.71 -14.42
CA ILE A 809 -21.30 7.43 -13.64
C ILE A 809 -19.96 7.28 -14.36
N ALA A 810 -19.34 8.42 -14.66
CA ALA A 810 -18.00 8.46 -15.24
C ALA A 810 -16.95 8.12 -14.16
N THR A 811 -16.31 6.96 -14.28
CA THR A 811 -15.34 6.42 -13.31
C THR A 811 -13.94 6.26 -13.87
N GLY A 812 -13.74 6.59 -15.17
CA GLY A 812 -12.45 6.50 -15.83
C GLY A 812 -11.45 7.53 -15.32
N ASN A 813 -10.18 7.17 -15.36
CA ASN A 813 -9.05 8.04 -15.05
C ASN A 813 -8.30 8.41 -16.33
N LEU A 814 -7.68 9.60 -16.32
CA LEU A 814 -6.66 9.92 -17.30
C LEU A 814 -5.37 9.20 -16.95
N LEU A 815 -4.76 8.59 -17.95
CA LEU A 815 -3.50 7.85 -17.80
C LEU A 815 -2.35 8.66 -18.38
N ASP A 816 -1.23 8.64 -17.68
CA ASP A 816 0.03 9.23 -18.11
C ASP A 816 1.09 8.14 -18.27
N HIS A 817 1.90 8.24 -19.31
CA HIS A 817 3.09 7.43 -19.46
C HIS A 817 4.25 8.09 -18.72
N THR A 818 4.86 7.40 -17.78
CA THR A 818 6.12 7.85 -17.17
C THR A 818 7.29 7.23 -17.92
N ILE A 819 8.10 8.06 -18.58
CA ILE A 819 9.38 7.60 -19.14
C ILE A 819 10.26 7.26 -17.94
N GLY A 820 10.65 5.98 -17.82
CA GLY A 820 11.45 5.44 -16.72
C GLY A 820 12.91 5.90 -16.74
#